data_974d7560251bd023bd98db6703cc7dbd
#
_entry.id   974d7560251bd023bd98db6703cc7dbd
#
_cell.length_a   1.000
_cell.length_b   1.000
_cell.length_c   1.000
_cell.angle_alpha   90.00
_cell.angle_beta   90.00
_cell.angle_gamma   90.00
#
_symmetry.space_group_name_H-M   'P 1'
#
loop_
_entity.id
_entity.type
_entity.pdbx_description
1 polymer ?
#
loop_
_entity_poly.entity_id
_entity_poly.type
_entity_poly.pdbx_seq_one_letter_code
_entity_poly.pdbx_strand_id
1 'polypeptide(L)'
;MKKVLVFVLLFSLVSFSPLHAESQNDDAPVKMGEIVVTATRDIQEIRKAPSNVTVITAEEINDTGATTVVEVLDKLESLQFRTYSGNSSQSQLDMRGFGGDNPFGKTLILLDGRRLNRTDMASINWLQTPVNTIERIEIVRGSGSVLYGDAAIGGVINIITRKGTDKPKFNASVLAGSYGLNDERVGVTGATGHWTYAVTGENNFNSGYRDRSKYSAQGGGFDVGYAANDLLNVSLGVSFNKTDYQMPGALTKEQMEQDRRQYQPALPAYFMNAHPDDDGSDKYTNVNLGFKSFWGAWGQMEINFLYGKKDLQMNMPSWSSYNYSDTNADTYGITPKYILAKEIFGFHNKVIVGVDFYNEPYKKDIFSDRERTKQLSAAEFTRESMGCYLRDEFNLLKNLIFSAGYRFERASIKGSNLDFLTPSNNFTDQKNTYNAEAYEAGLTWLVDKQSKVFAKYSTVYRIPFIDEVASFSGFGGNFLTGLEKEKGISVEAGAEFYPLENLKLGLTLFRVDMEDEIEYVYNPVTFTGKNQNTGKTRHDGAEVSLSYLWPKYLKVFGNYTYHTATFEDGANNKKEMPLVPKHMANAGMEVYLPFNLTLRPEIHYVSDSFLSGDNDNSTEKLESHTLLNIYLNYKPTFGNLNLTAFLGVDNIADVKYSSFGIDYAQYGMPNFYYPMPGITYKAGLSFTF
;
A
#
# COMPACT_ATOMS: atom_id res chain seq x y z
N MET A 1 8.87 -23.16 -25.91
CA MET A 1 10.08 -22.87 -26.70
C MET A 1 9.88 -22.47 -28.16
N LYS A 2 8.72 -22.71 -28.83
CA LYS A 2 8.51 -22.32 -30.27
C LYS A 2 7.90 -20.92 -30.47
N LYS A 3 7.39 -20.23 -29.44
CA LYS A 3 6.79 -18.86 -29.56
C LYS A 3 7.72 -17.71 -29.22
N VAL A 4 8.88 -17.97 -28.62
CA VAL A 4 9.87 -16.93 -28.27
C VAL A 4 10.78 -16.57 -29.48
N LEU A 5 10.87 -17.43 -30.46
CA LEU A 5 11.78 -17.26 -31.62
C LEU A 5 11.24 -16.26 -32.69
N VAL A 6 9.95 -15.91 -32.65
CA VAL A 6 9.35 -15.00 -33.65
C VAL A 6 9.62 -13.54 -33.34
N PHE A 7 9.91 -13.19 -32.10
CA PHE A 7 10.13 -11.79 -31.67
C PHE A 7 11.56 -11.28 -31.95
N VAL A 8 12.56 -12.16 -32.08
CA VAL A 8 13.96 -11.77 -32.34
C VAL A 8 14.21 -11.51 -33.83
N LEU A 9 13.37 -12.01 -34.73
CA LEU A 9 13.56 -11.88 -36.18
C LEU A 9 13.01 -10.58 -36.79
N LEU A 10 12.23 -9.78 -36.05
CA LEU A 10 11.72 -8.49 -36.53
C LEU A 10 12.70 -7.31 -36.32
N PHE A 11 13.78 -7.53 -35.58
CA PHE A 11 14.79 -6.48 -35.32
C PHE A 11 15.89 -6.38 -36.37
N SER A 12 15.97 -7.32 -37.34
CA SER A 12 17.07 -7.39 -38.31
C SER A 12 16.80 -6.74 -39.69
N LEU A 13 15.68 -6.02 -39.86
CA LEU A 13 15.32 -5.42 -41.17
C LEU A 13 15.04 -3.92 -41.17
N VAL A 14 15.53 -3.16 -40.18
CA VAL A 14 15.53 -1.70 -40.26
C VAL A 14 16.93 -1.23 -40.67
N SER A 15 17.10 -0.96 -41.97
CA SER A 15 18.26 -0.32 -42.52
C SER A 15 18.34 1.11 -41.98
N PHE A 16 19.34 1.39 -41.15
CA PHE A 16 19.59 2.71 -40.61
C PHE A 16 20.11 3.64 -41.71
N SER A 17 19.28 4.59 -42.15
CA SER A 17 19.77 5.84 -42.76
C SER A 17 20.01 6.85 -41.64
N PRO A 18 21.11 7.55 -41.56
CA PRO A 18 21.35 8.54 -40.54
C PRO A 18 20.46 9.77 -40.78
N LEU A 19 19.35 9.88 -40.10
CA LEU A 19 18.61 11.12 -39.99
C LEU A 19 19.33 12.03 -38.99
N HIS A 20 19.80 13.18 -39.46
CA HIS A 20 20.24 14.27 -38.61
C HIS A 20 19.01 14.78 -37.84
N ALA A 21 18.93 14.46 -36.55
CA ALA A 21 18.00 15.11 -35.65
C ALA A 21 18.59 16.45 -35.23
N GLU A 22 17.98 17.55 -35.64
CA GLU A 22 18.23 18.86 -35.04
C GLU A 22 17.85 18.79 -33.57
N SER A 23 18.82 18.95 -32.70
CA SER A 23 18.67 19.10 -31.28
C SER A 23 17.89 20.39 -31.00
N GLN A 24 16.62 20.29 -30.64
CA GLN A 24 15.96 21.38 -29.93
C GLN A 24 16.60 21.46 -28.54
N ASN A 25 17.36 22.54 -28.36
CA ASN A 25 17.92 22.95 -27.07
C ASN A 25 16.77 23.46 -26.17
N ASP A 26 16.16 22.59 -25.41
CA ASP A 26 15.43 22.99 -24.19
C ASP A 26 16.43 23.01 -23.02
N ASP A 27 17.23 24.08 -22.96
CA ASP A 27 18.16 24.38 -21.87
C ASP A 27 17.47 25.01 -20.64
N ALA A 28 16.21 24.70 -20.38
CA ALA A 28 15.60 25.02 -19.09
C ALA A 28 16.09 24.00 -18.06
N PRO A 29 16.73 24.43 -16.93
CA PRO A 29 17.02 23.51 -15.84
C PRO A 29 15.69 22.89 -15.43
N VAL A 30 15.65 21.54 -15.34
CA VAL A 30 14.52 20.82 -14.75
C VAL A 30 14.44 21.32 -13.32
N LYS A 31 13.63 22.36 -13.09
CA LYS A 31 13.24 22.74 -11.73
C LYS A 31 12.57 21.51 -11.16
N MET A 32 13.06 20.98 -10.05
CA MET A 32 12.27 20.09 -9.21
C MET A 32 11.00 20.88 -8.90
N GLY A 33 9.93 20.61 -9.64
CA GLY A 33 8.70 21.39 -9.61
C GLY A 33 8.14 21.38 -8.22
N GLU A 34 7.40 22.41 -7.90
CA GLU A 34 6.64 22.52 -6.66
C GLU A 34 5.64 21.35 -6.61
N ILE A 35 6.06 20.22 -5.98
CA ILE A 35 5.24 19.01 -5.90
C ILE A 35 4.15 19.28 -4.90
N VAL A 36 2.92 19.08 -5.33
CA VAL A 36 1.72 19.31 -4.54
C VAL A 36 1.09 17.99 -4.18
N VAL A 37 0.72 17.80 -2.93
CA VAL A 37 0.11 16.56 -2.43
C VAL A 37 -1.32 16.80 -1.95
N THR A 38 -2.13 15.75 -2.07
CA THR A 38 -3.52 15.73 -1.59
C THR A 38 -3.69 14.81 -0.38
N ALA A 39 -2.65 14.07 0.00
CA ALA A 39 -2.65 13.19 1.17
C ALA A 39 -2.78 13.94 2.51
N THR A 40 -2.84 15.26 2.51
CA THR A 40 -3.23 16.13 3.63
C THR A 40 -4.68 16.61 3.54
N ARG A 41 -5.51 15.94 2.73
CA ARG A 41 -6.91 16.29 2.40
C ARG A 41 -7.11 17.63 1.69
N ASP A 42 -6.06 18.33 1.35
CA ASP A 42 -6.06 19.52 0.50
C ASP A 42 -4.81 19.56 -0.36
N ILE A 43 -4.90 20.31 -1.47
CA ILE A 43 -3.77 20.57 -2.34
C ILE A 43 -2.76 21.44 -1.59
N GLN A 44 -1.59 20.89 -1.27
CA GLN A 44 -0.58 21.57 -0.48
C GLN A 44 0.83 21.30 -1.00
N GLU A 45 1.68 22.34 -0.97
CA GLU A 45 3.11 22.16 -1.20
C GLU A 45 3.72 21.21 -0.15
N ILE A 46 4.49 20.21 -0.57
CA ILE A 46 5.14 19.22 0.34
C ILE A 46 5.92 19.92 1.46
N ARG A 47 6.62 21.01 1.12
CA ARG A 47 7.45 21.73 2.11
C ARG A 47 6.67 22.34 3.27
N LYS A 48 5.35 22.57 3.13
CA LYS A 48 4.50 23.12 4.19
C LYS A 48 3.98 22.07 5.16
N ALA A 49 3.99 20.81 4.76
CA ALA A 49 3.52 19.71 5.60
C ALA A 49 4.54 19.36 6.70
N PRO A 50 4.13 19.25 7.98
CA PRO A 50 5.00 18.82 9.08
C PRO A 50 5.15 17.30 9.10
N SER A 51 5.62 16.73 8.00
CA SER A 51 5.75 15.27 7.82
C SER A 51 6.77 14.94 6.75
N ASN A 52 7.29 13.71 6.78
CA ASN A 52 8.06 13.13 5.68
C ASN A 52 7.09 12.69 4.58
N VAL A 53 7.19 13.30 3.40
CA VAL A 53 6.30 13.06 2.26
C VAL A 53 7.12 12.65 1.04
N THR A 54 6.71 11.53 0.40
CA THR A 54 7.25 11.06 -0.86
C THR A 54 6.15 11.03 -1.91
N VAL A 55 6.45 11.48 -3.11
CA VAL A 55 5.57 11.34 -4.28
C VAL A 55 6.31 10.56 -5.35
N ILE A 56 5.64 9.56 -5.91
CA ILE A 56 6.13 8.76 -7.04
C ILE A 56 5.21 9.04 -8.21
N THR A 57 5.78 9.48 -9.30
CA THR A 57 5.04 9.82 -10.52
C THR A 57 4.82 8.61 -11.42
N ALA A 58 3.85 8.69 -12.33
CA ALA A 58 3.63 7.66 -13.35
C ALA A 58 4.88 7.40 -14.22
N GLU A 59 5.69 8.42 -14.45
CA GLU A 59 6.95 8.26 -15.20
C GLU A 59 7.96 7.41 -14.42
N GLU A 60 8.18 7.72 -13.15
CA GLU A 60 9.07 6.93 -12.28
C GLU A 60 8.61 5.48 -12.14
N ILE A 61 7.28 5.24 -12.07
CA ILE A 61 6.69 3.89 -12.07
C ILE A 61 7.03 3.14 -13.37
N ASN A 62 6.81 3.79 -14.51
CA ASN A 62 7.05 3.17 -15.81
C ASN A 62 8.55 2.87 -16.04
N ASP A 63 9.44 3.72 -15.55
CA ASP A 63 10.90 3.58 -15.72
C ASP A 63 11.48 2.38 -14.98
N THR A 64 10.77 1.85 -13.98
CA THR A 64 11.15 0.61 -13.28
C THR A 64 10.56 -0.65 -13.92
N GLY A 65 9.68 -0.53 -14.90
CA GLY A 65 8.95 -1.67 -15.46
C GLY A 65 8.11 -2.42 -14.42
N ALA A 66 7.62 -1.70 -13.41
CA ALA A 66 6.78 -2.29 -12.38
C ALA A 66 5.44 -2.77 -12.95
N THR A 67 5.04 -3.97 -12.54
CA THR A 67 3.77 -4.58 -12.92
C THR A 67 2.76 -4.58 -11.79
N THR A 68 3.20 -4.22 -10.57
CA THR A 68 2.34 -4.12 -9.40
C THR A 68 2.73 -2.91 -8.54
N VAL A 69 1.80 -2.41 -7.75
CA VAL A 69 2.05 -1.34 -6.77
C VAL A 69 3.09 -1.76 -5.73
N VAL A 70 3.13 -3.05 -5.36
CA VAL A 70 4.12 -3.60 -4.41
C VAL A 70 5.54 -3.40 -4.91
N GLU A 71 5.83 -3.70 -6.18
CA GLU A 71 7.16 -3.52 -6.78
C GLU A 71 7.65 -2.06 -6.75
N VAL A 72 6.71 -1.11 -6.77
CA VAL A 72 7.01 0.32 -6.68
C VAL A 72 7.32 0.73 -5.25
N LEU A 73 6.51 0.29 -4.29
CA LEU A 73 6.54 0.77 -2.91
C LEU A 73 7.61 0.08 -2.05
N ASP A 74 7.96 -1.18 -2.31
CA ASP A 74 8.88 -1.99 -1.49
C ASP A 74 10.33 -1.44 -1.46
N LYS A 75 10.66 -0.50 -2.34
CA LYS A 75 11.98 0.15 -2.43
C LYS A 75 12.07 1.50 -1.71
N LEU A 76 11.06 1.86 -0.93
CA LEU A 76 10.99 3.16 -0.26
C LEU A 76 11.35 3.04 1.21
N GLU A 77 11.82 4.16 1.78
CA GLU A 77 12.13 4.21 3.21
C GLU A 77 10.92 3.84 4.07
N SER A 78 11.16 3.08 5.12
CA SER A 78 10.19 2.62 6.13
C SER A 78 9.02 1.78 5.60
N LEU A 79 9.09 1.29 4.35
CA LEU A 79 8.09 0.38 3.78
C LEU A 79 8.70 -0.99 3.56
N GLN A 80 7.98 -2.02 3.96
CA GLN A 80 8.34 -3.42 3.71
C GLN A 80 7.10 -4.20 3.31
N PHE A 81 7.25 -5.03 2.29
CA PHE A 81 6.21 -5.96 1.87
C PHE A 81 6.61 -7.40 2.15
N ARG A 82 5.65 -8.17 2.66
CA ARG A 82 5.80 -9.60 2.91
C ARG A 82 4.76 -10.35 2.13
N THR A 83 5.21 -11.24 1.26
CA THR A 83 4.36 -11.96 0.31
C THR A 83 4.20 -13.41 0.74
N TYR A 84 2.97 -13.86 0.95
CA TYR A 84 2.67 -15.23 1.37
C TYR A 84 2.51 -16.20 0.19
N SER A 85 2.16 -15.69 -0.99
CA SER A 85 1.83 -16.51 -2.15
C SER A 85 2.90 -16.50 -3.24
N GLY A 86 4.01 -15.78 -3.04
CA GLY A 86 5.01 -15.57 -4.08
C GLY A 86 4.52 -14.65 -5.22
N ASN A 87 3.40 -13.94 -5.00
CA ASN A 87 2.86 -12.90 -5.88
C ASN A 87 2.21 -11.79 -5.05
N SER A 88 1.86 -10.66 -5.68
CA SER A 88 1.38 -9.46 -4.98
C SER A 88 -0.07 -9.52 -4.50
N SER A 89 -0.84 -10.61 -4.76
CA SER A 89 -2.24 -10.70 -4.35
C SER A 89 -2.42 -10.73 -2.83
N GLN A 90 -1.46 -11.32 -2.12
CA GLN A 90 -1.48 -11.54 -0.68
C GLN A 90 -0.20 -10.97 -0.05
N SER A 91 0.05 -9.67 -0.25
CA SER A 91 1.20 -9.00 0.34
C SER A 91 0.77 -8.14 1.53
N GLN A 92 1.42 -8.33 2.67
CA GLN A 92 1.25 -7.46 3.83
C GLN A 92 2.21 -6.28 3.73
N LEU A 93 1.71 -5.11 4.05
CA LEU A 93 2.50 -3.89 4.17
C LEU A 93 2.81 -3.61 5.64
N ASP A 94 4.07 -3.37 5.91
CA ASP A 94 4.56 -2.76 7.12
C ASP A 94 5.10 -1.36 6.82
N MET A 95 4.73 -0.39 7.66
CA MET A 95 5.30 0.95 7.67
C MET A 95 5.78 1.26 9.08
N ARG A 96 7.07 1.61 9.25
CA ARG A 96 7.70 1.98 10.54
C ARG A 96 7.71 0.86 11.59
N GLY A 97 7.77 -0.41 11.15
CA GLY A 97 7.96 -1.54 12.06
C GLY A 97 6.71 -2.00 12.82
N PHE A 98 5.51 -1.65 12.35
CA PHE A 98 4.27 -2.22 12.90
C PHE A 98 3.99 -3.65 12.43
N GLY A 99 5.01 -4.30 11.88
CA GLY A 99 4.88 -5.50 11.13
C GLY A 99 4.81 -6.81 11.89
N GLY A 100 4.69 -6.81 13.20
CA GLY A 100 4.51 -8.03 13.97
C GLY A 100 3.42 -8.96 13.42
N ASP A 101 2.92 -9.85 14.21
CA ASP A 101 1.89 -10.82 13.79
C ASP A 101 0.55 -10.16 13.44
N ASN A 102 0.37 -8.88 13.77
CA ASN A 102 -0.83 -8.09 13.43
C ASN A 102 -0.48 -6.77 12.72
N PRO A 103 -0.03 -6.79 11.45
CA PRO A 103 0.28 -5.57 10.69
C PRO A 103 -0.95 -4.84 10.17
N PHE A 104 -2.15 -5.41 10.38
CA PHE A 104 -3.38 -4.89 9.80
C PHE A 104 -3.82 -3.59 10.47
N GLY A 105 -4.35 -2.67 9.66
CA GLY A 105 -4.94 -1.42 10.16
C GLY A 105 -3.96 -0.43 10.80
N LYS A 106 -2.66 -0.55 10.55
CA LYS A 106 -1.66 0.40 11.05
C LYS A 106 -1.25 1.44 9.99
N THR A 107 -1.43 1.12 8.71
CA THR A 107 -1.19 2.01 7.57
C THR A 107 -2.46 2.14 6.76
N LEU A 108 -2.88 3.38 6.50
CA LEU A 108 -4.07 3.66 5.69
C LEU A 108 -3.72 3.73 4.22
N ILE A 109 -4.41 2.93 3.41
CA ILE A 109 -4.26 2.92 1.96
C ILE A 109 -5.50 3.53 1.34
N LEU A 110 -5.30 4.52 0.47
CA LEU A 110 -6.37 5.22 -0.22
C LEU A 110 -6.23 5.05 -1.75
N LEU A 111 -7.35 4.99 -2.43
CA LEU A 111 -7.48 5.14 -3.87
C LEU A 111 -8.37 6.35 -4.14
N ASP A 112 -7.80 7.44 -4.68
CA ASP A 112 -8.48 8.73 -4.86
C ASP A 112 -9.17 9.22 -3.56
N GLY A 113 -8.51 9.06 -2.42
CA GLY A 113 -9.02 9.43 -1.10
C GLY A 113 -10.01 8.44 -0.46
N ARG A 114 -10.39 7.35 -1.13
CA ARG A 114 -11.24 6.28 -0.62
C ARG A 114 -10.40 5.17 0.02
N ARG A 115 -10.80 4.71 1.20
CA ARG A 115 -10.11 3.62 1.91
C ARG A 115 -10.16 2.31 1.14
N LEU A 116 -9.00 1.66 0.98
CA LEU A 116 -8.87 0.28 0.50
C LEU A 116 -8.79 -0.74 1.64
N ASN A 117 -8.38 -0.30 2.84
CA ASN A 117 -8.36 -1.15 4.03
C ASN A 117 -9.74 -1.77 4.26
N ARG A 118 -9.74 -3.02 4.69
CA ARG A 118 -10.95 -3.79 4.97
C ARG A 118 -11.37 -3.59 6.42
N THR A 119 -12.60 -3.98 6.75
CA THR A 119 -13.13 -3.98 8.12
C THR A 119 -12.77 -5.26 8.89
N ASP A 120 -12.21 -6.27 8.19
CA ASP A 120 -11.66 -7.51 8.74
C ASP A 120 -10.12 -7.52 8.67
N MET A 121 -9.48 -8.44 9.38
CA MET A 121 -8.02 -8.64 9.39
C MET A 121 -7.51 -9.30 8.10
N ALA A 122 -7.86 -8.76 6.96
CA ALA A 122 -7.40 -9.29 5.69
C ALA A 122 -6.46 -8.33 4.96
N SER A 123 -5.45 -8.89 4.32
CA SER A 123 -4.55 -8.14 3.46
C SER A 123 -5.30 -7.46 2.32
N ILE A 124 -4.79 -6.31 1.90
CA ILE A 124 -5.24 -5.67 0.66
C ILE A 124 -4.74 -6.52 -0.50
N ASN A 125 -5.62 -6.85 -1.42
CA ASN A 125 -5.18 -7.41 -2.70
C ASN A 125 -4.61 -6.27 -3.57
N TRP A 126 -3.29 -6.19 -3.67
CA TRP A 126 -2.61 -5.11 -4.39
C TRP A 126 -2.78 -5.18 -5.92
N LEU A 127 -3.21 -6.33 -6.45
CA LEU A 127 -3.56 -6.47 -7.86
C LEU A 127 -4.91 -5.82 -8.21
N GLN A 128 -5.69 -5.34 -7.22
CA GLN A 128 -6.94 -4.61 -7.47
C GLN A 128 -6.73 -3.22 -8.08
N THR A 129 -5.51 -2.70 -8.01
CA THR A 129 -5.18 -1.37 -8.55
C THR A 129 -4.22 -1.54 -9.73
N PRO A 130 -4.72 -1.51 -10.97
CA PRO A 130 -3.89 -1.59 -12.16
C PRO A 130 -2.88 -0.44 -12.21
N VAL A 131 -1.61 -0.76 -12.47
CA VAL A 131 -0.51 0.22 -12.40
C VAL A 131 -0.68 1.33 -13.44
N ASN A 132 -1.24 1.02 -14.61
CA ASN A 132 -1.45 2.02 -15.66
C ASN A 132 -2.55 3.03 -15.35
N THR A 133 -3.42 2.74 -14.36
CA THR A 133 -4.43 3.70 -13.90
C THR A 133 -3.82 4.81 -13.05
N ILE A 134 -2.61 4.60 -12.54
CA ILE A 134 -1.97 5.48 -11.56
C ILE A 134 -1.36 6.70 -12.25
N GLU A 135 -1.68 7.88 -11.74
CA GLU A 135 -1.02 9.15 -12.08
C GLU A 135 0.19 9.39 -11.17
N ARG A 136 0.01 9.14 -9.86
CA ARG A 136 1.06 9.23 -8.85
C ARG A 136 0.64 8.50 -7.56
N ILE A 137 1.62 8.20 -6.74
CA ILE A 137 1.41 7.67 -5.39
C ILE A 137 2.00 8.67 -4.39
N GLU A 138 1.19 9.10 -3.43
CA GLU A 138 1.58 10.02 -2.36
C GLU A 138 1.70 9.23 -1.05
N ILE A 139 2.86 9.29 -0.41
CA ILE A 139 3.14 8.61 0.86
C ILE A 139 3.43 9.66 1.90
N VAL A 140 2.59 9.74 2.93
CA VAL A 140 2.80 10.58 4.11
C VAL A 140 3.11 9.67 5.28
N ARG A 141 4.34 9.72 5.78
CA ARG A 141 4.78 8.94 6.93
C ARG A 141 4.41 9.65 8.22
N GLY A 142 4.17 8.86 9.27
CA GLY A 142 3.68 9.35 10.55
C GLY A 142 2.17 9.50 10.61
N SER A 143 1.67 9.86 11.78
CA SER A 143 0.23 9.87 12.07
C SER A 143 -0.59 10.71 11.08
N GLY A 144 -1.63 10.09 10.53
CA GLY A 144 -2.70 10.72 9.78
C GLY A 144 -4.06 10.70 10.52
N SER A 145 -4.08 10.31 11.79
CA SER A 145 -5.33 10.02 12.52
C SER A 145 -6.28 11.20 12.64
N VAL A 146 -5.80 12.45 12.73
CA VAL A 146 -6.67 13.63 12.76
C VAL A 146 -7.44 13.78 11.45
N LEU A 147 -6.77 13.70 10.31
CA LEU A 147 -7.42 13.90 9.02
C LEU A 147 -8.21 12.68 8.56
N TYR A 148 -7.73 11.46 8.82
CA TYR A 148 -8.25 10.25 8.24
C TYR A 148 -8.90 9.29 9.25
N GLY A 149 -8.64 9.49 10.55
CA GLY A 149 -9.16 8.64 11.62
C GLY A 149 -8.42 7.33 11.76
N ASP A 150 -9.21 6.28 11.90
CA ASP A 150 -8.78 4.91 12.08
C ASP A 150 -7.78 4.41 11.03
N ALA A 151 -6.85 3.54 11.45
CA ALA A 151 -5.84 2.89 10.62
C ALA A 151 -4.70 3.78 10.07
N ALA A 152 -4.61 5.05 10.44
CA ALA A 152 -3.57 5.96 9.98
C ALA A 152 -2.49 6.20 11.05
N ILE A 153 -1.92 5.11 11.62
CA ILE A 153 -0.92 5.17 12.72
C ILE A 153 0.48 5.38 12.15
N GLY A 154 0.98 4.46 11.32
CA GLY A 154 2.30 4.51 10.69
C GLY A 154 2.35 5.52 9.54
N GLY A 155 1.23 5.73 8.85
CA GLY A 155 1.13 6.68 7.75
C GLY A 155 -0.07 6.47 6.84
N VAL A 156 -0.06 7.22 5.74
CA VAL A 156 -1.09 7.20 4.70
C VAL A 156 -0.42 7.05 3.34
N ILE A 157 -0.88 6.10 2.54
CA ILE A 157 -0.52 5.95 1.12
C ILE A 157 -1.76 6.27 0.30
N ASN A 158 -1.70 7.31 -0.51
CA ASN A 158 -2.80 7.72 -1.38
C ASN A 158 -2.42 7.49 -2.85
N ILE A 159 -3.08 6.53 -3.48
CA ILE A 159 -2.93 6.22 -4.89
C ILE A 159 -3.90 7.11 -5.66
N ILE A 160 -3.36 7.98 -6.51
CA ILE A 160 -4.14 8.91 -7.33
C ILE A 160 -4.22 8.35 -8.74
N THR A 161 -5.43 8.19 -9.25
CA THR A 161 -5.66 7.72 -10.62
C THR A 161 -5.57 8.84 -11.64
N ARG A 162 -5.27 8.47 -12.88
CA ARG A 162 -5.20 9.40 -14.01
C ARG A 162 -6.54 10.10 -14.22
N LYS A 163 -6.47 11.40 -14.42
CA LYS A 163 -7.58 12.26 -14.80
C LYS A 163 -7.44 12.70 -16.25
N GLY A 164 -8.47 13.31 -16.79
CA GLY A 164 -8.41 13.90 -18.13
C GLY A 164 -7.34 14.98 -18.23
N THR A 165 -6.66 15.05 -19.35
CA THR A 165 -5.59 16.01 -19.66
C THR A 165 -6.10 17.01 -20.71
N ASP A 166 -5.50 18.23 -20.75
CA ASP A 166 -5.90 19.30 -21.69
C ASP A 166 -5.83 18.85 -23.16
N LYS A 167 -4.87 17.99 -23.49
CA LYS A 167 -4.73 17.41 -24.83
C LYS A 167 -5.04 15.93 -24.79
N PRO A 168 -5.76 15.40 -25.79
CA PRO A 168 -5.95 13.96 -25.90
C PRO A 168 -4.60 13.24 -25.97
N LYS A 169 -4.47 12.18 -25.18
CA LYS A 169 -3.30 11.28 -25.17
C LYS A 169 -3.79 9.85 -25.22
N PHE A 170 -3.19 9.07 -26.10
CA PHE A 170 -3.38 7.62 -26.14
C PHE A 170 -2.08 6.96 -25.63
N ASN A 171 -2.20 5.98 -24.78
CA ASN A 171 -1.08 5.15 -24.34
C ASN A 171 -1.41 3.68 -24.47
N ALA A 172 -0.44 2.89 -24.91
CA ALA A 172 -0.51 1.44 -24.92
C ALA A 172 0.85 0.87 -24.54
N SER A 173 0.87 -0.21 -23.77
CA SER A 173 2.10 -0.90 -23.43
C SER A 173 1.90 -2.40 -23.31
N VAL A 174 2.97 -3.14 -23.58
CA VAL A 174 3.08 -4.56 -23.32
C VAL A 174 4.40 -4.83 -22.62
N LEU A 175 4.35 -5.65 -21.56
CA LEU A 175 5.53 -6.09 -20.83
C LEU A 175 5.44 -7.61 -20.68
N ALA A 176 6.55 -8.30 -20.95
CA ALA A 176 6.68 -9.74 -20.81
C ALA A 176 7.93 -10.08 -19.98
N GLY A 177 7.94 -11.22 -19.31
CA GLY A 177 9.07 -11.56 -18.45
C GLY A 177 9.10 -13.02 -17.99
N SER A 178 9.96 -13.25 -17.01
CA SER A 178 10.13 -14.56 -16.38
C SER A 178 8.81 -15.09 -15.84
N TYR A 179 8.71 -16.40 -15.78
CA TYR A 179 7.52 -17.14 -15.29
C TYR A 179 6.24 -16.83 -16.07
N GLY A 180 6.36 -16.53 -17.38
CA GLY A 180 5.23 -16.24 -18.24
C GLY A 180 4.51 -14.92 -17.91
N LEU A 181 5.21 -13.98 -17.26
CA LEU A 181 4.69 -12.63 -17.05
C LEU A 181 4.25 -12.04 -18.37
N ASN A 182 3.03 -11.56 -18.44
CA ASN A 182 2.46 -10.80 -19.56
C ASN A 182 1.55 -9.70 -18.97
N ASP A 183 1.86 -8.46 -19.28
CA ASP A 183 1.13 -7.29 -18.80
C ASP A 183 0.82 -6.38 -19.99
N GLU A 184 -0.44 -6.23 -20.30
CA GLU A 184 -0.97 -5.48 -21.43
C GLU A 184 -1.79 -4.32 -20.89
N ARG A 185 -1.46 -3.10 -21.31
CA ARG A 185 -2.09 -1.88 -20.82
C ARG A 185 -2.52 -0.98 -21.96
N VAL A 186 -3.68 -0.34 -21.78
CA VAL A 186 -4.20 0.67 -22.71
C VAL A 186 -4.82 1.82 -21.92
N GLY A 187 -4.70 3.04 -22.44
CA GLY A 187 -5.31 4.19 -21.83
C GLY A 187 -5.56 5.33 -22.83
N VAL A 188 -6.61 6.07 -22.57
CA VAL A 188 -6.95 7.31 -23.30
C VAL A 188 -7.31 8.37 -22.26
N THR A 189 -6.68 9.55 -22.36
CA THR A 189 -7.04 10.71 -21.53
C THR A 189 -7.24 11.93 -22.42
N GLY A 190 -8.06 12.88 -22.00
CA GLY A 190 -8.23 14.11 -22.76
C GLY A 190 -9.24 15.06 -22.15
N ALA A 191 -9.41 16.20 -22.81
CA ALA A 191 -10.47 17.17 -22.52
C ALA A 191 -11.13 17.66 -23.81
N THR A 192 -12.40 18.05 -23.70
CA THR A 192 -13.15 18.71 -24.76
C THR A 192 -14.17 19.68 -24.16
N GLY A 193 -14.02 20.98 -24.42
CA GLY A 193 -14.81 22.00 -23.76
C GLY A 193 -14.70 21.95 -22.26
N HIS A 194 -15.81 21.77 -21.55
CA HIS A 194 -15.88 21.67 -20.10
C HIS A 194 -15.68 20.25 -19.56
N TRP A 195 -15.49 19.26 -20.43
CA TRP A 195 -15.37 17.87 -20.07
C TRP A 195 -13.92 17.40 -20.06
N THR A 196 -13.55 16.65 -19.04
CA THR A 196 -12.32 15.87 -18.98
C THR A 196 -12.68 14.39 -18.93
N TYR A 197 -11.82 13.53 -19.48
CA TYR A 197 -12.06 12.09 -19.49
C TYR A 197 -10.73 11.30 -19.40
N ALA A 198 -10.79 10.17 -18.73
CA ALA A 198 -9.76 9.15 -18.73
C ALA A 198 -10.41 7.76 -18.80
N VAL A 199 -9.87 6.87 -19.63
CA VAL A 199 -10.28 5.47 -19.72
C VAL A 199 -9.03 4.64 -19.72
N THR A 200 -8.98 3.60 -18.89
CA THR A 200 -7.80 2.72 -18.73
C THR A 200 -8.24 1.28 -18.67
N GLY A 201 -7.38 0.38 -19.16
CA GLY A 201 -7.55 -1.08 -19.07
C GLY A 201 -6.22 -1.79 -18.92
N GLU A 202 -6.19 -2.87 -18.15
CA GLU A 202 -5.00 -3.69 -17.90
C GLU A 202 -5.38 -5.16 -17.83
N ASN A 203 -4.52 -6.00 -18.39
CA ASN A 203 -4.57 -7.45 -18.26
C ASN A 203 -3.17 -7.92 -17.83
N ASN A 204 -3.02 -8.29 -16.56
CA ASN A 204 -1.76 -8.71 -15.95
C ASN A 204 -1.83 -10.18 -15.57
N PHE A 205 -0.92 -10.97 -16.09
CA PHE A 205 -0.83 -12.41 -15.87
C PHE A 205 0.59 -12.81 -15.51
N ASN A 206 0.72 -13.76 -14.58
CA ASN A 206 1.99 -14.40 -14.25
C ASN A 206 1.74 -15.85 -13.82
N SER A 207 2.51 -16.82 -14.33
CA SER A 207 2.46 -18.21 -13.90
C SER A 207 3.04 -18.42 -12.50
N GLY A 208 3.80 -17.44 -12.00
CA GLY A 208 4.43 -17.45 -10.69
C GLY A 208 5.77 -18.20 -10.65
N TYR A 209 6.60 -17.85 -9.69
CA TYR A 209 7.89 -18.50 -9.42
C TYR A 209 7.72 -19.94 -8.92
N ARG A 210 6.78 -20.11 -7.98
CA ARG A 210 6.48 -21.40 -7.37
C ARG A 210 5.35 -22.11 -8.12
N ASP A 211 5.33 -23.43 -8.05
CA ASP A 211 4.17 -24.21 -8.42
C ASP A 211 2.98 -23.75 -7.57
N ARG A 212 1.82 -23.54 -8.18
CA ARG A 212 0.62 -23.01 -7.52
C ARG A 212 0.75 -21.58 -6.99
N SER A 213 1.53 -20.71 -7.67
CA SER A 213 1.60 -19.26 -7.36
C SER A 213 1.15 -18.37 -8.52
N LYS A 214 0.42 -18.92 -9.48
CA LYS A 214 -0.15 -18.20 -10.63
C LYS A 214 -1.14 -17.13 -10.18
N TYR A 215 -1.15 -16.00 -10.89
CA TYR A 215 -2.24 -15.04 -10.82
C TYR A 215 -2.65 -14.52 -12.21
N SER A 216 -3.88 -14.01 -12.28
CA SER A 216 -4.44 -13.26 -13.40
C SER A 216 -5.27 -12.10 -12.85
N ALA A 217 -4.92 -10.88 -13.22
CA ALA A 217 -5.65 -9.68 -12.81
C ALA A 217 -6.10 -8.91 -14.05
N GLN A 218 -7.38 -8.65 -14.14
CA GLN A 218 -8.00 -7.89 -15.22
C GLN A 218 -8.76 -6.73 -14.63
N GLY A 219 -8.44 -5.52 -15.06
CA GLY A 219 -9.07 -4.35 -14.49
C GLY A 219 -9.01 -3.14 -15.39
N GLY A 220 -9.68 -2.11 -14.94
CA GLY A 220 -9.71 -0.83 -15.63
C GLY A 220 -10.58 0.17 -14.91
N GLY A 221 -10.67 1.34 -15.50
CA GLY A 221 -11.49 2.40 -14.96
C GLY A 221 -11.80 3.47 -15.98
N PHE A 222 -12.77 4.27 -15.64
CA PHE A 222 -13.00 5.53 -16.32
C PHE A 222 -13.23 6.65 -15.31
N ASP A 223 -12.78 7.83 -15.66
CA ASP A 223 -13.00 9.07 -14.94
C ASP A 223 -13.55 10.12 -15.90
N VAL A 224 -14.60 10.80 -15.48
CA VAL A 224 -15.19 11.91 -16.23
C VAL A 224 -15.33 13.09 -15.29
N GLY A 225 -14.75 14.23 -15.68
CA GLY A 225 -14.91 15.50 -15.00
C GLY A 225 -15.72 16.48 -15.84
N TYR A 226 -16.51 17.31 -15.18
CA TYR A 226 -17.25 18.41 -15.80
C TYR A 226 -17.06 19.70 -15.00
N ALA A 227 -16.38 20.66 -15.61
CA ALA A 227 -16.27 22.02 -15.08
C ALA A 227 -17.50 22.81 -15.55
N ALA A 228 -18.56 22.86 -14.72
CA ALA A 228 -19.80 23.57 -15.08
C ALA A 228 -19.57 25.08 -15.31
N ASN A 229 -18.70 25.64 -14.47
CA ASN A 229 -18.18 27.00 -14.52
C ASN A 229 -17.00 27.11 -13.55
N ASP A 230 -16.44 28.29 -13.35
CA ASP A 230 -15.35 28.54 -12.40
C ASP A 230 -15.72 28.25 -10.93
N LEU A 231 -17.01 28.02 -10.64
CA LEU A 231 -17.52 27.82 -9.28
C LEU A 231 -17.83 26.35 -8.95
N LEU A 232 -18.02 25.49 -9.95
CA LEU A 232 -18.48 24.11 -9.71
C LEU A 232 -17.81 23.11 -10.66
N ASN A 233 -17.14 22.14 -10.06
CA ASN A 233 -16.62 20.96 -10.75
C ASN A 233 -17.34 19.70 -10.23
N VAL A 234 -17.75 18.82 -11.13
CA VAL A 234 -18.31 17.50 -10.81
C VAL A 234 -17.41 16.44 -11.42
N SER A 235 -17.15 15.37 -10.69
CA SER A 235 -16.35 14.23 -11.19
C SER A 235 -17.03 12.91 -10.88
N LEU A 236 -16.92 11.96 -11.81
CA LEU A 236 -17.35 10.58 -11.64
C LEU A 236 -16.21 9.66 -12.04
N GLY A 237 -15.69 8.93 -11.05
CA GLY A 237 -14.71 7.87 -11.24
C GLY A 237 -15.33 6.50 -11.00
N VAL A 238 -15.06 5.53 -11.88
CA VAL A 238 -15.45 4.15 -11.71
C VAL A 238 -14.23 3.26 -12.00
N SER A 239 -13.96 2.31 -11.14
CA SER A 239 -12.95 1.28 -11.40
C SER A 239 -13.50 -0.11 -11.07
N PHE A 240 -13.02 -1.08 -11.82
CA PHE A 240 -13.33 -2.49 -11.61
C PHE A 240 -12.07 -3.33 -11.77
N ASN A 241 -12.03 -4.44 -11.05
CA ASN A 241 -10.95 -5.40 -11.15
C ASN A 241 -11.47 -6.80 -10.82
N LYS A 242 -10.95 -7.81 -11.51
CA LYS A 242 -11.08 -9.22 -11.18
C LYS A 242 -9.70 -9.82 -11.08
N THR A 243 -9.40 -10.49 -9.97
CA THR A 243 -8.15 -11.20 -9.74
C THR A 243 -8.43 -12.64 -9.37
N ASP A 244 -7.82 -13.58 -10.09
CA ASP A 244 -7.77 -14.99 -9.74
C ASP A 244 -6.32 -15.33 -9.36
N TYR A 245 -6.10 -16.01 -8.23
CA TYR A 245 -4.76 -16.30 -7.71
C TYR A 245 -4.68 -17.64 -6.99
N GLN A 246 -3.48 -18.21 -6.94
CA GLN A 246 -3.16 -19.47 -6.28
C GLN A 246 -2.24 -19.21 -5.07
N MET A 247 -2.28 -20.11 -4.09
CA MET A 247 -1.54 -19.99 -2.84
C MET A 247 -0.74 -21.27 -2.58
N PRO A 248 0.59 -21.24 -2.76
CA PRO A 248 1.43 -22.43 -2.70
C PRO A 248 1.75 -22.93 -1.27
N GLY A 249 1.37 -22.20 -0.22
CA GLY A 249 1.77 -22.48 1.17
C GLY A 249 3.26 -22.19 1.43
N ALA A 250 3.71 -22.46 2.66
CA ALA A 250 5.08 -22.26 3.11
C ALA A 250 5.92 -23.53 2.96
N LEU A 251 7.24 -23.42 3.05
CA LEU A 251 8.18 -24.55 2.98
C LEU A 251 9.12 -24.57 4.19
N THR A 252 9.52 -25.76 4.67
CA THR A 252 10.61 -25.89 5.61
C THR A 252 11.96 -25.67 4.89
N LYS A 253 13.06 -25.51 5.65
CA LYS A 253 14.41 -25.39 5.07
C LYS A 253 14.77 -26.62 4.22
N GLU A 254 14.49 -27.81 4.72
CA GLU A 254 14.76 -29.07 4.02
C GLU A 254 13.96 -29.17 2.71
N GLN A 255 12.69 -28.73 2.72
CA GLN A 255 11.88 -28.71 1.51
C GLN A 255 12.39 -27.67 0.50
N MET A 256 12.87 -26.50 0.95
CA MET A 256 13.50 -25.50 0.09
C MET A 256 14.85 -25.99 -0.50
N GLU A 257 15.61 -26.81 0.22
CA GLU A 257 16.85 -27.43 -0.30
C GLU A 257 16.54 -28.48 -1.39
N GLN A 258 15.43 -29.21 -1.27
CA GLN A 258 14.98 -30.17 -2.27
C GLN A 258 14.47 -29.45 -3.53
N ASP A 259 13.51 -28.55 -3.37
CA ASP A 259 12.96 -27.72 -4.45
C ASP A 259 12.27 -26.46 -3.88
N ARG A 260 12.87 -25.30 -4.08
CA ARG A 260 12.29 -24.02 -3.66
C ARG A 260 11.02 -23.63 -4.40
N ARG A 261 10.75 -24.27 -5.52
CA ARG A 261 9.60 -23.95 -6.40
C ARG A 261 8.36 -24.77 -6.10
N GLN A 262 8.49 -25.87 -5.36
CA GLN A 262 7.34 -26.72 -5.04
C GLN A 262 6.27 -25.96 -4.22
N TYR A 263 5.00 -26.33 -4.36
CA TYR A 263 3.99 -25.98 -3.38
C TYR A 263 4.26 -26.74 -2.06
N GLN A 264 3.64 -26.33 -0.95
CA GLN A 264 3.80 -26.99 0.34
C GLN A 264 3.35 -28.46 0.23
N PRO A 265 4.25 -29.43 0.39
CA PRO A 265 3.88 -30.83 0.45
C PRO A 265 3.26 -31.17 1.82
N ALA A 266 2.58 -32.30 1.91
CA ALA A 266 2.08 -32.78 3.20
C ALA A 266 3.19 -33.08 4.18
N LEU A 267 2.97 -32.80 5.46
CA LEU A 267 3.83 -33.17 6.58
C LEU A 267 3.01 -34.04 7.56
N PRO A 268 2.86 -35.34 7.28
CA PRO A 268 1.97 -36.23 8.05
C PRO A 268 2.37 -36.34 9.54
N ALA A 269 3.65 -36.22 9.88
CA ALA A 269 4.16 -36.22 11.25
C ALA A 269 3.57 -35.08 12.10
N TYR A 270 3.11 -33.99 11.43
CA TYR A 270 2.54 -32.81 12.07
C TYR A 270 1.07 -32.57 11.67
N PHE A 271 0.42 -33.59 11.06
CA PHE A 271 -0.97 -33.51 10.58
C PHE A 271 -1.23 -32.35 9.60
N MET A 272 -0.21 -31.91 8.88
CA MET A 272 -0.34 -30.83 7.88
C MET A 272 -0.58 -31.41 6.48
N ASN A 273 -1.59 -30.87 5.81
CA ASN A 273 -1.94 -31.26 4.45
C ASN A 273 -1.03 -30.56 3.42
N ALA A 274 -0.96 -31.14 2.22
CA ALA A 274 -0.38 -30.44 1.08
C ALA A 274 -1.29 -29.32 0.58
N HIS A 275 -0.72 -28.33 -0.13
CA HIS A 275 -1.43 -27.15 -0.67
C HIS A 275 -1.56 -27.17 -2.23
N PRO A 276 -2.07 -28.23 -2.86
CA PRO A 276 -2.16 -28.30 -4.33
C PRO A 276 -3.33 -27.48 -4.88
N ASP A 277 -4.38 -27.21 -4.07
CA ASP A 277 -5.66 -26.69 -4.53
C ASP A 277 -6.12 -25.40 -3.82
N ASP A 278 -5.18 -24.74 -3.13
CA ASP A 278 -5.48 -23.46 -2.50
C ASP A 278 -5.49 -22.34 -3.54
N ASP A 279 -6.61 -21.63 -3.63
CA ASP A 279 -6.79 -20.51 -4.55
C ASP A 279 -7.80 -19.48 -4.04
N GLY A 280 -7.82 -18.32 -4.69
CA GLY A 280 -8.79 -17.27 -4.44
C GLY A 280 -9.22 -16.55 -5.70
N SER A 281 -10.39 -15.94 -5.65
CA SER A 281 -10.94 -15.07 -6.70
C SER A 281 -11.59 -13.85 -6.07
N ASP A 282 -11.11 -12.67 -6.44
CA ASP A 282 -11.57 -11.39 -5.90
C ASP A 282 -12.14 -10.53 -7.02
N LYS A 283 -13.26 -9.86 -6.76
CA LYS A 283 -13.86 -8.86 -7.65
C LYS A 283 -14.06 -7.58 -6.89
N TYR A 284 -13.63 -6.47 -7.48
CA TYR A 284 -13.75 -5.14 -6.91
C TYR A 284 -14.46 -4.22 -7.90
N THR A 285 -15.41 -3.46 -7.38
CA THR A 285 -16.05 -2.35 -8.11
C THR A 285 -16.07 -1.14 -7.21
N ASN A 286 -15.61 0.00 -7.70
CA ASN A 286 -15.56 1.24 -6.96
C ASN A 286 -16.17 2.37 -7.78
N VAL A 287 -16.95 3.20 -7.11
CA VAL A 287 -17.56 4.41 -7.69
C VAL A 287 -17.27 5.58 -6.75
N ASN A 288 -16.82 6.69 -7.32
CA ASN A 288 -16.61 7.94 -6.61
C ASN A 288 -17.30 9.07 -7.39
N LEU A 289 -18.28 9.72 -6.77
CA LEU A 289 -18.93 10.92 -7.31
C LEU A 289 -18.51 12.12 -6.46
N GLY A 290 -17.75 13.03 -7.06
CA GLY A 290 -17.18 14.21 -6.40
C GLY A 290 -17.84 15.50 -6.86
N PHE A 291 -18.08 16.39 -5.90
CA PHE A 291 -18.53 17.77 -6.12
C PHE A 291 -17.55 18.72 -5.46
N LYS A 292 -17.01 19.67 -6.20
CA LYS A 292 -16.14 20.71 -5.70
C LYS A 292 -16.67 22.07 -6.11
N SER A 293 -16.99 22.92 -5.12
CA SER A 293 -17.52 24.25 -5.33
C SER A 293 -16.60 25.31 -4.73
N PHE A 294 -16.31 26.36 -5.50
CA PHE A 294 -15.42 27.46 -5.14
C PHE A 294 -16.26 28.72 -4.89
N TRP A 295 -16.08 29.32 -3.71
CA TRP A 295 -16.85 30.50 -3.28
C TRP A 295 -15.98 31.75 -3.16
N GLY A 296 -14.89 31.82 -3.90
CA GLY A 296 -13.92 32.91 -3.88
C GLY A 296 -13.31 33.11 -2.48
N ALA A 297 -13.45 34.30 -1.91
CA ALA A 297 -12.94 34.62 -0.59
C ALA A 297 -13.60 33.84 0.56
N TRP A 298 -14.70 33.11 0.29
CA TRP A 298 -15.38 32.26 1.26
C TRP A 298 -14.90 30.81 1.21
N GLY A 299 -13.82 30.50 0.45
CA GLY A 299 -13.21 29.19 0.42
C GLY A 299 -13.85 28.22 -0.56
N GLN A 300 -13.72 26.93 -0.29
CA GLN A 300 -14.23 25.85 -1.14
C GLN A 300 -14.90 24.76 -0.31
N MET A 301 -15.92 24.16 -0.90
CA MET A 301 -16.63 22.99 -0.40
C MET A 301 -16.37 21.80 -1.31
N GLU A 302 -16.01 20.65 -0.71
CA GLU A 302 -15.90 19.39 -1.44
C GLU A 302 -16.77 18.32 -0.77
N ILE A 303 -17.50 17.54 -1.59
CA ILE A 303 -18.33 16.43 -1.14
C ILE A 303 -18.03 15.24 -2.04
N ASN A 304 -17.64 14.11 -1.45
CA ASN A 304 -17.48 12.85 -2.17
C ASN A 304 -18.50 11.82 -1.68
N PHE A 305 -19.16 11.16 -2.63
CA PHE A 305 -19.99 9.98 -2.41
C PHE A 305 -19.22 8.78 -2.91
N LEU A 306 -19.00 7.82 -2.03
CA LEU A 306 -18.12 6.67 -2.23
C LEU A 306 -18.95 5.39 -2.17
N TYR A 307 -18.80 4.54 -3.17
CA TYR A 307 -19.30 3.18 -3.15
C TYR A 307 -18.19 2.21 -3.49
N GLY A 308 -18.02 1.17 -2.69
CA GLY A 308 -17.11 0.07 -2.94
C GLY A 308 -17.81 -1.25 -2.77
N LYS A 309 -17.66 -2.17 -3.70
CA LYS A 309 -18.14 -3.55 -3.59
C LYS A 309 -16.96 -4.51 -3.75
N LYS A 310 -16.88 -5.48 -2.85
CA LYS A 310 -15.85 -6.53 -2.83
C LYS A 310 -16.53 -7.89 -2.69
N ASP A 311 -16.40 -8.72 -3.72
CA ASP A 311 -16.84 -10.11 -3.70
C ASP A 311 -15.58 -10.98 -3.74
N LEU A 312 -15.35 -11.78 -2.69
CA LEU A 312 -14.13 -12.54 -2.48
C LEU A 312 -14.50 -14.01 -2.29
N GLN A 313 -13.85 -14.89 -3.03
CA GLN A 313 -13.95 -16.34 -2.86
C GLN A 313 -12.60 -16.89 -2.45
N MET A 314 -12.56 -17.71 -1.41
CA MET A 314 -11.34 -18.38 -0.98
C MET A 314 -11.58 -19.87 -0.84
N ASN A 315 -10.69 -20.67 -1.38
CA ASN A 315 -10.70 -22.11 -1.34
C ASN A 315 -9.36 -22.56 -0.74
N MET A 316 -9.37 -22.97 0.53
CA MET A 316 -8.17 -23.38 1.26
C MET A 316 -8.40 -24.75 1.93
N PRO A 317 -8.59 -25.84 1.15
CA PRO A 317 -8.84 -27.16 1.70
C PRO A 317 -7.68 -27.72 2.54
N SER A 318 -6.48 -27.24 2.32
CA SER A 318 -5.27 -27.64 3.04
C SER A 318 -5.24 -27.22 4.50
N TRP A 319 -5.82 -26.08 4.85
CA TRP A 319 -5.84 -25.57 6.24
C TRP A 319 -6.85 -26.26 7.13
N SER A 320 -7.96 -26.65 6.55
CA SER A 320 -8.95 -27.54 7.18
C SER A 320 -9.85 -28.07 6.06
N SER A 321 -10.50 -29.21 6.29
CA SER A 321 -11.49 -29.76 5.34
C SER A 321 -12.71 -28.86 5.11
N TYR A 322 -12.75 -27.65 5.73
CA TYR A 322 -13.92 -26.76 5.75
C TYR A 322 -13.59 -25.30 5.46
N ASN A 323 -12.49 -25.00 4.80
CA ASN A 323 -12.12 -23.60 4.56
C ASN A 323 -12.42 -23.17 3.11
N TYR A 324 -13.70 -23.25 2.74
CA TYR A 324 -14.24 -22.66 1.53
C TYR A 324 -15.13 -21.49 1.93
N SER A 325 -14.75 -20.27 1.58
CA SER A 325 -15.48 -19.11 2.04
C SER A 325 -15.83 -18.14 0.92
N ASP A 326 -17.03 -17.56 1.02
CA ASP A 326 -17.48 -16.44 0.22
C ASP A 326 -17.64 -15.22 1.12
N THR A 327 -17.00 -14.10 0.77
CA THR A 327 -17.08 -12.85 1.52
C THR A 327 -17.58 -11.74 0.62
N ASN A 328 -18.64 -11.05 1.08
CA ASN A 328 -19.13 -9.83 0.47
C ASN A 328 -18.89 -8.68 1.45
N ALA A 329 -18.17 -7.66 1.00
CA ALA A 329 -17.89 -6.48 1.82
C ALA A 329 -18.16 -5.22 0.99
N ASP A 330 -19.21 -4.50 1.37
CA ASP A 330 -19.57 -3.25 0.73
C ASP A 330 -19.11 -2.06 1.57
N THR A 331 -18.91 -0.93 0.94
CA THR A 331 -18.60 0.34 1.60
C THR A 331 -19.44 1.44 0.98
N TYR A 332 -20.20 2.14 1.80
CA TYR A 332 -20.90 3.37 1.44
C TYR A 332 -20.30 4.50 2.25
N GLY A 333 -19.89 5.58 1.60
CA GLY A 333 -19.26 6.72 2.27
C GLY A 333 -19.76 8.05 1.76
N ILE A 334 -19.79 9.03 2.64
CA ILE A 334 -19.96 10.44 2.28
C ILE A 334 -18.98 11.28 3.11
N THR A 335 -18.19 12.11 2.43
CA THR A 335 -17.09 12.85 3.05
C THR A 335 -17.12 14.34 2.67
N PRO A 336 -18.06 15.13 3.23
CA PRO A 336 -18.05 16.57 3.04
C PRO A 336 -16.89 17.23 3.79
N LYS A 337 -16.22 18.18 3.15
CA LYS A 337 -15.20 19.02 3.77
C LYS A 337 -15.31 20.45 3.25
N TYR A 338 -14.96 21.38 4.11
CA TYR A 338 -14.87 22.80 3.80
C TYR A 338 -13.46 23.30 4.08
N ILE A 339 -12.92 24.09 3.17
CA ILE A 339 -11.56 24.63 3.26
C ILE A 339 -11.66 26.15 3.12
N LEU A 340 -11.17 26.87 4.11
CA LEU A 340 -11.07 28.32 4.13
C LEU A 340 -9.62 28.75 4.28
N ALA A 341 -9.10 29.44 3.27
CA ALA A 341 -7.79 30.10 3.35
C ALA A 341 -8.01 31.60 3.40
N LYS A 342 -7.64 32.25 4.50
CA LYS A 342 -7.87 33.68 4.71
C LYS A 342 -6.81 34.28 5.62
N GLU A 343 -6.51 35.55 5.44
CA GLU A 343 -5.74 36.31 6.44
C GLU A 343 -6.61 36.65 7.65
N ILE A 344 -6.13 36.28 8.84
CA ILE A 344 -6.74 36.57 10.12
C ILE A 344 -5.72 37.35 10.95
N PHE A 345 -6.03 38.54 11.38
CA PHE A 345 -5.11 39.44 12.10
C PHE A 345 -3.78 39.70 11.36
N GLY A 346 -3.80 39.71 10.02
CA GLY A 346 -2.61 39.92 9.19
C GLY A 346 -1.71 38.66 9.01
N PHE A 347 -2.16 37.52 9.51
CA PHE A 347 -1.48 36.23 9.32
C PHE A 347 -2.28 35.33 8.35
N HIS A 348 -1.58 34.66 7.47
CA HIS A 348 -2.22 33.68 6.61
C HIS A 348 -2.67 32.47 7.44
N ASN A 349 -3.93 32.10 7.27
CA ASN A 349 -4.56 31.01 7.99
C ASN A 349 -5.32 30.11 7.02
N LYS A 350 -5.22 28.79 7.19
CA LYS A 350 -5.96 27.81 6.42
C LYS A 350 -6.65 26.81 7.33
N VAL A 351 -7.97 26.85 7.35
CA VAL A 351 -8.82 25.97 8.17
C VAL A 351 -9.45 24.90 7.26
N ILE A 352 -9.41 23.65 7.69
CA ILE A 352 -10.08 22.52 7.09
C ILE A 352 -11.03 21.92 8.12
N VAL A 353 -12.32 21.87 7.79
CA VAL A 353 -13.36 21.21 8.60
C VAL A 353 -14.03 20.15 7.77
N GLY A 354 -14.24 18.97 8.32
CA GLY A 354 -14.94 17.94 7.58
C GLY A 354 -15.61 16.90 8.46
N VAL A 355 -16.44 16.11 7.80
CA VAL A 355 -17.14 14.96 8.39
C VAL A 355 -16.92 13.78 7.46
N ASP A 356 -16.64 12.62 8.03
CA ASP A 356 -16.59 11.35 7.31
C ASP A 356 -17.69 10.46 7.87
N PHE A 357 -18.54 9.95 7.01
CA PHE A 357 -19.52 8.94 7.37
C PHE A 357 -19.30 7.72 6.49
N TYR A 358 -19.22 6.53 7.12
CA TYR A 358 -19.13 5.24 6.44
C TYR A 358 -20.16 4.25 7.02
N ASN A 359 -20.76 3.48 6.12
CA ASN A 359 -21.56 2.29 6.43
C ASN A 359 -20.96 1.13 5.64
N GLU A 360 -20.54 0.07 6.35
CA GLU A 360 -19.73 -1.02 5.80
C GLU A 360 -20.38 -2.38 6.18
N PRO A 361 -21.42 -2.82 5.45
CA PRO A 361 -21.97 -4.15 5.61
C PRO A 361 -20.96 -5.20 5.11
N TYR A 362 -20.90 -6.29 5.87
CA TYR A 362 -20.01 -7.41 5.66
C TYR A 362 -20.75 -8.72 5.88
N LYS A 363 -20.58 -9.65 4.94
CA LYS A 363 -21.11 -10.99 5.03
C LYS A 363 -20.02 -12.01 4.69
N LYS A 364 -19.91 -13.08 5.50
CA LYS A 364 -19.02 -14.20 5.24
C LYS A 364 -19.76 -15.52 5.47
N ASP A 365 -19.81 -16.32 4.41
CA ASP A 365 -20.36 -17.68 4.42
C ASP A 365 -19.22 -18.68 4.33
N ILE A 366 -19.21 -19.73 5.13
CA ILE A 366 -18.23 -20.83 5.11
C ILE A 366 -18.95 -22.12 4.73
N PHE A 367 -18.30 -22.91 3.87
CA PHE A 367 -18.85 -24.14 3.29
C PHE A 367 -17.90 -25.32 3.49
N SER A 368 -18.47 -26.54 3.41
CA SER A 368 -17.73 -27.80 3.54
C SER A 368 -16.94 -28.18 2.27
N ASP A 369 -17.29 -27.59 1.14
CA ASP A 369 -16.83 -28.02 -0.18
C ASP A 369 -16.76 -26.85 -1.16
N ARG A 370 -15.99 -27.04 -2.24
CA ARG A 370 -15.77 -26.04 -3.27
C ARG A 370 -17.04 -25.66 -4.04
N GLU A 371 -18.00 -26.58 -4.14
CA GLU A 371 -19.27 -26.39 -4.84
C GLU A 371 -20.31 -25.64 -3.99
N ARG A 372 -19.94 -25.30 -2.73
CA ARG A 372 -20.83 -24.60 -1.77
C ARG A 372 -22.13 -25.33 -1.48
N THR A 373 -22.10 -26.69 -1.49
CA THR A 373 -23.32 -27.49 -1.33
C THR A 373 -23.84 -27.49 0.10
N LYS A 374 -22.95 -27.40 1.09
CA LYS A 374 -23.31 -27.39 2.51
C LYS A 374 -22.67 -26.24 3.24
N GLN A 375 -23.47 -25.31 3.68
CA GLN A 375 -23.04 -24.18 4.52
C GLN A 375 -22.75 -24.65 5.95
N LEU A 376 -21.64 -24.18 6.51
CA LEU A 376 -21.16 -24.51 7.84
C LEU A 376 -21.31 -23.33 8.81
N SER A 377 -21.17 -22.11 8.32
CA SER A 377 -21.46 -20.91 9.09
C SER A 377 -21.89 -19.76 8.19
N ALA A 378 -22.60 -18.80 8.80
CA ALA A 378 -22.99 -17.53 8.18
C ALA A 378 -22.77 -16.40 9.20
N ALA A 379 -21.93 -15.45 8.85
CA ALA A 379 -21.64 -14.28 9.66
C ALA A 379 -22.06 -13.00 8.92
N GLU A 380 -22.84 -12.16 9.58
CA GLU A 380 -23.28 -10.88 9.05
C GLU A 380 -22.92 -9.76 10.02
N PHE A 381 -22.19 -8.77 9.56
CA PHE A 381 -21.76 -7.62 10.35
C PHE A 381 -22.04 -6.33 9.60
N THR A 382 -22.16 -5.25 10.36
CA THR A 382 -22.15 -3.89 9.82
C THR A 382 -21.28 -3.04 10.74
N ARG A 383 -20.28 -2.40 10.15
CA ARG A 383 -19.53 -1.33 10.81
C ARG A 383 -20.07 0.01 10.31
N GLU A 384 -20.49 0.85 11.26
CA GLU A 384 -20.85 2.24 10.98
C GLU A 384 -19.86 3.14 11.68
N SER A 385 -19.36 4.18 11.00
CA SER A 385 -18.47 5.16 11.60
C SER A 385 -18.81 6.57 11.15
N MET A 386 -18.69 7.52 12.10
CA MET A 386 -18.81 8.95 11.87
C MET A 386 -17.66 9.66 12.56
N GLY A 387 -16.84 10.37 11.78
CA GLY A 387 -15.74 11.19 12.25
C GLY A 387 -15.94 12.65 11.90
N CYS A 388 -15.76 13.54 12.87
CA CYS A 388 -15.73 15.00 12.65
C CYS A 388 -14.32 15.50 12.92
N TYR A 389 -13.76 16.33 12.07
CA TYR A 389 -12.41 16.85 12.22
C TYR A 389 -12.29 18.32 11.87
N LEU A 390 -11.35 18.96 12.54
CA LEU A 390 -10.91 20.33 12.33
C LEU A 390 -9.38 20.33 12.28
N ARG A 391 -8.80 20.99 11.28
CA ARG A 391 -7.36 21.27 11.23
C ARG A 391 -7.13 22.69 10.80
N ASP A 392 -6.23 23.37 11.50
CA ASP A 392 -5.83 24.74 11.22
C ASP A 392 -4.33 24.82 10.94
N GLU A 393 -3.95 25.57 9.92
CA GLU A 393 -2.57 25.94 9.58
C GLU A 393 -2.43 27.45 9.70
N PHE A 394 -1.69 27.89 10.67
CA PHE A 394 -1.51 29.30 11.01
C PHE A 394 -0.06 29.72 10.79
N ASN A 395 0.17 30.69 9.92
CA ASN A 395 1.50 31.25 9.69
C ASN A 395 1.86 32.23 10.85
N LEU A 396 2.57 31.71 11.87
CA LEU A 396 3.08 32.53 12.98
C LEU A 396 4.05 33.62 12.48
N LEU A 397 4.83 33.28 11.46
CA LEU A 397 5.74 34.16 10.72
C LEU A 397 5.62 33.84 9.25
N LYS A 398 6.21 34.65 8.36
CA LYS A 398 6.23 34.37 6.91
C LYS A 398 6.81 33.01 6.56
N ASN A 399 7.69 32.47 7.40
CA ASN A 399 8.40 31.22 7.19
C ASN A 399 8.21 30.21 8.35
N LEU A 400 7.31 30.46 9.28
CA LEU A 400 7.02 29.57 10.40
C LEU A 400 5.52 29.28 10.45
N ILE A 401 5.15 28.03 10.19
CA ILE A 401 3.78 27.54 10.14
C ILE A 401 3.53 26.68 11.38
N PHE A 402 2.53 27.02 12.14
CA PHE A 402 1.97 26.19 13.20
C PHE A 402 0.72 25.49 12.66
N SER A 403 0.59 24.19 12.89
CA SER A 403 -0.61 23.43 12.57
C SER A 403 -1.16 22.76 13.82
N ALA A 404 -2.47 22.77 13.97
CA ALA A 404 -3.16 22.08 15.05
C ALA A 404 -4.40 21.38 14.48
N GLY A 405 -4.74 20.23 15.04
CA GLY A 405 -5.89 19.48 14.59
C GLY A 405 -6.54 18.65 15.69
N TYR A 406 -7.83 18.43 15.53
CA TYR A 406 -8.65 17.58 16.38
C TYR A 406 -9.61 16.75 15.56
N ARG A 407 -9.79 15.51 15.95
CA ARG A 407 -10.82 14.58 15.43
C ARG A 407 -11.53 13.91 16.59
N PHE A 408 -12.84 13.84 16.49
CA PHE A 408 -13.67 12.90 17.23
C PHE A 408 -14.26 11.88 16.24
N GLU A 409 -14.19 10.60 16.58
CA GLU A 409 -14.79 9.52 15.81
C GLU A 409 -15.60 8.61 16.70
N ARG A 410 -16.80 8.29 16.23
CA ARG A 410 -17.66 7.27 16.83
C ARG A 410 -17.86 6.16 15.80
N ALA A 411 -17.55 4.92 16.19
CA ALA A 411 -17.80 3.75 15.38
C ALA A 411 -18.60 2.70 16.14
N SER A 412 -19.45 1.96 15.46
CA SER A 412 -20.15 0.83 16.01
C SER A 412 -19.98 -0.40 15.11
N ILE A 413 -19.80 -1.55 15.73
CA ILE A 413 -19.77 -2.86 15.06
C ILE A 413 -20.95 -3.63 15.61
N LYS A 414 -21.89 -3.96 14.71
CA LYS A 414 -23.07 -4.79 15.01
C LYS A 414 -22.96 -6.07 14.19
N GLY A 415 -23.30 -7.22 14.77
CA GLY A 415 -23.24 -8.47 14.02
C GLY A 415 -24.03 -9.62 14.62
N SER A 416 -24.16 -10.65 13.78
CA SER A 416 -24.77 -11.94 14.09
C SER A 416 -23.90 -13.04 13.46
N ASN A 417 -23.82 -14.18 14.11
CA ASN A 417 -23.15 -15.38 13.62
C ASN A 417 -24.02 -16.62 13.86
N LEU A 418 -24.14 -17.44 12.82
CA LEU A 418 -24.75 -18.76 12.87
C LEU A 418 -23.68 -19.80 12.54
N ASP A 419 -23.28 -20.58 13.52
CA ASP A 419 -22.38 -21.72 13.37
C ASP A 419 -23.21 -23.01 13.45
N PHE A 420 -23.34 -23.71 12.34
CA PHE A 420 -24.15 -24.93 12.24
C PHE A 420 -23.44 -26.17 12.81
N LEU A 421 -22.10 -26.10 12.99
CA LEU A 421 -21.32 -27.18 13.62
C LEU A 421 -21.27 -27.03 15.13
N THR A 422 -21.14 -25.79 15.61
CA THR A 422 -21.01 -25.46 17.03
C THR A 422 -22.01 -24.37 17.43
N PRO A 423 -23.32 -24.75 17.64
CA PRO A 423 -24.38 -23.78 17.93
C PRO A 423 -24.15 -22.92 19.17
N SER A 424 -23.26 -23.32 20.08
CA SER A 424 -22.85 -22.50 21.24
C SER A 424 -22.11 -21.22 20.86
N ASN A 425 -21.60 -21.15 19.61
CA ASN A 425 -20.93 -19.98 19.05
C ASN A 425 -21.91 -18.98 18.40
N ASN A 426 -23.22 -19.30 18.43
CA ASN A 426 -24.23 -18.42 17.83
C ASN A 426 -24.46 -17.20 18.69
N PHE A 427 -24.58 -16.06 18.04
CA PHE A 427 -25.05 -14.82 18.64
C PHE A 427 -25.88 -14.04 17.62
N THR A 428 -26.74 -13.17 18.11
CA THR A 428 -27.63 -12.36 17.26
C THR A 428 -27.60 -10.92 17.75
N ASP A 429 -27.49 -10.00 16.82
CA ASP A 429 -27.60 -8.54 17.03
C ASP A 429 -26.70 -8.00 18.16
N GLN A 430 -25.54 -8.62 18.38
CA GLN A 430 -24.56 -8.08 19.34
C GLN A 430 -23.94 -6.79 18.79
N LYS A 431 -23.61 -5.85 19.68
CA LYS A 431 -23.10 -4.53 19.29
C LYS A 431 -22.04 -4.01 20.25
N ASN A 432 -20.93 -3.54 19.69
CA ASN A 432 -19.95 -2.69 20.37
C ASN A 432 -19.98 -1.27 19.81
N THR A 433 -19.67 -0.30 20.64
CA THR A 433 -19.54 1.12 20.22
C THR A 433 -18.24 1.68 20.78
N TYR A 434 -17.47 2.30 19.92
CA TYR A 434 -16.17 2.90 20.21
C TYR A 434 -16.22 4.40 19.99
N ASN A 435 -15.66 5.16 20.94
CA ASN A 435 -15.40 6.58 20.79
C ASN A 435 -13.89 6.79 20.79
N ALA A 436 -13.38 7.50 19.81
CA ALA A 436 -11.96 7.79 19.66
C ALA A 436 -11.73 9.27 19.41
N GLU A 437 -10.61 9.75 19.91
CA GLU A 437 -10.17 11.13 19.71
C GLU A 437 -8.72 11.13 19.21
N ALA A 438 -8.41 12.06 18.33
CA ALA A 438 -7.04 12.32 17.90
C ALA A 438 -6.76 13.82 17.94
N TYR A 439 -5.54 14.14 18.37
CA TYR A 439 -5.01 15.48 18.44
C TYR A 439 -3.69 15.53 17.68
N GLU A 440 -3.41 16.64 17.00
CA GLU A 440 -2.10 16.89 16.44
C GLU A 440 -1.68 18.33 16.67
N ALA A 441 -0.38 18.54 16.85
CA ALA A 441 0.28 19.82 16.82
C ALA A 441 1.58 19.70 16.03
N GLY A 442 1.78 20.55 15.03
CA GLY A 442 2.94 20.55 14.17
C GLY A 442 3.53 21.96 14.04
N LEU A 443 4.84 22.01 13.88
CA LEU A 443 5.58 23.24 13.58
C LEU A 443 6.44 22.99 12.35
N THR A 444 6.32 23.84 11.32
CA THR A 444 7.13 23.78 10.10
C THR A 444 7.85 25.10 9.92
N TRP A 445 9.16 25.06 9.93
CA TRP A 445 10.01 26.20 9.60
C TRP A 445 10.52 26.06 8.16
N LEU A 446 10.11 26.98 7.29
CA LEU A 446 10.60 27.12 5.93
C LEU A 446 11.92 27.88 5.98
N VAL A 447 13.04 27.14 5.89
CA VAL A 447 14.41 27.70 6.00
C VAL A 447 14.72 28.61 4.81
N ASP A 448 14.33 28.16 3.63
CA ASP A 448 14.46 28.88 2.36
C ASP A 448 13.28 28.51 1.42
N LYS A 449 13.45 28.71 0.11
CA LYS A 449 12.40 28.43 -0.90
C LYS A 449 12.09 26.95 -1.07
N GLN A 450 12.98 26.04 -0.66
CA GLN A 450 12.85 24.60 -0.86
C GLN A 450 13.00 23.81 0.45
N SER A 451 13.85 24.27 1.36
CA SER A 451 14.22 23.57 2.60
C SER A 451 13.23 23.81 3.72
N LYS A 452 12.99 22.78 4.52
CA LYS A 452 12.16 22.85 5.73
C LYS A 452 12.79 22.08 6.90
N VAL A 453 12.40 22.50 8.12
CA VAL A 453 12.55 21.71 9.34
C VAL A 453 11.16 21.62 9.98
N PHE A 454 10.82 20.44 10.52
CA PHE A 454 9.52 20.26 11.15
C PHE A 454 9.61 19.43 12.42
N ALA A 455 8.62 19.62 13.30
CA ALA A 455 8.34 18.74 14.42
C ALA A 455 6.83 18.55 14.53
N LYS A 456 6.39 17.34 14.92
CA LYS A 456 4.98 17.00 15.06
C LYS A 456 4.77 16.09 16.27
N TYR A 457 3.70 16.38 17.00
CA TYR A 457 3.13 15.54 18.05
C TYR A 457 1.73 15.11 17.60
N SER A 458 1.37 13.86 17.79
CA SER A 458 0.03 13.35 17.46
C SER A 458 -0.38 12.24 18.40
N THR A 459 -1.67 12.15 18.72
CA THR A 459 -2.26 10.92 19.24
C THR A 459 -2.81 10.08 18.10
N VAL A 460 -2.79 8.76 18.27
CA VAL A 460 -3.23 7.78 17.27
C VAL A 460 -4.18 6.77 17.87
N TYR A 461 -5.01 6.14 17.05
CA TYR A 461 -5.89 5.07 17.48
C TYR A 461 -6.20 4.09 16.34
N ARG A 462 -6.61 2.86 16.71
CA ARG A 462 -7.19 1.87 15.83
C ARG A 462 -8.44 1.26 16.49
N ILE A 463 -9.52 1.21 15.73
CA ILE A 463 -10.76 0.53 16.14
C ILE A 463 -10.62 -0.96 15.81
N PRO A 464 -11.08 -1.89 16.67
CA PRO A 464 -10.99 -3.32 16.40
C PRO A 464 -11.65 -3.70 15.08
N PHE A 465 -11.10 -4.73 14.44
CA PHE A 465 -11.71 -5.36 13.28
C PHE A 465 -12.89 -6.24 13.70
N ILE A 466 -13.76 -6.55 12.74
CA ILE A 466 -14.94 -7.40 13.00
C ILE A 466 -14.55 -8.81 13.45
N ASP A 467 -13.46 -9.37 12.91
CA ASP A 467 -12.92 -10.69 13.27
C ASP A 467 -12.02 -10.66 14.53
N GLU A 468 -11.61 -9.48 15.02
CA GLU A 468 -11.08 -9.34 16.39
C GLU A 468 -12.20 -9.32 17.41
N VAL A 469 -13.33 -8.70 17.10
CA VAL A 469 -14.50 -8.63 17.99
C VAL A 469 -15.23 -9.96 18.06
N ALA A 470 -15.29 -10.71 16.97
CA ALA A 470 -15.96 -11.99 16.91
C ALA A 470 -15.26 -12.96 15.97
N SER A 471 -14.87 -14.12 16.48
CA SER A 471 -14.28 -15.17 15.65
C SER A 471 -15.37 -15.97 14.95
N PHE A 472 -15.40 -15.96 13.62
CA PHE A 472 -16.32 -16.78 12.82
C PHE A 472 -15.63 -18.00 12.21
N SER A 473 -14.41 -18.32 12.59
CA SER A 473 -13.61 -19.39 12.00
C SER A 473 -13.22 -20.52 12.96
N GLY A 474 -14.04 -20.75 13.99
CA GLY A 474 -13.90 -21.93 14.85
C GLY A 474 -13.01 -21.77 16.09
N PHE A 475 -12.32 -20.64 16.27
CA PHE A 475 -11.58 -20.33 17.49
C PHE A 475 -12.26 -19.18 18.24
N GLY A 476 -13.00 -19.47 19.33
CA GLY A 476 -13.57 -18.46 20.22
C GLY A 476 -14.75 -17.68 19.63
N GLY A 477 -15.76 -18.32 19.10
CA GLY A 477 -16.89 -17.76 18.35
C GLY A 477 -17.80 -16.74 19.05
N ASN A 478 -17.53 -16.36 20.27
CA ASN A 478 -18.35 -15.40 21.03
C ASN A 478 -18.00 -13.96 20.67
N PHE A 479 -19.00 -13.10 20.67
CA PHE A 479 -18.83 -11.66 20.51
C PHE A 479 -18.18 -11.03 21.75
N LEU A 480 -17.01 -10.40 21.57
CA LEU A 480 -16.22 -9.82 22.66
C LEU A 480 -16.69 -8.38 22.96
N THR A 481 -17.57 -8.22 23.96
CA THR A 481 -18.12 -6.91 24.34
C THR A 481 -17.13 -6.02 25.09
N GLY A 482 -16.04 -6.56 25.62
CA GLY A 482 -15.03 -5.83 26.41
C GLY A 482 -13.75 -5.45 25.66
N LEU A 483 -13.69 -5.70 24.35
CA LEU A 483 -12.52 -5.33 23.56
C LEU A 483 -12.52 -3.82 23.28
N GLU A 484 -11.43 -3.16 23.65
CA GLU A 484 -11.26 -1.70 23.51
C GLU A 484 -10.47 -1.35 22.22
N LYS A 485 -10.48 -0.08 21.84
CA LYS A 485 -9.64 0.43 20.77
C LYS A 485 -8.16 0.48 21.20
N GLU A 486 -7.25 0.27 20.26
CA GLU A 486 -5.83 0.59 20.46
C GLU A 486 -5.61 2.12 20.43
N LYS A 487 -4.62 2.59 21.15
CA LYS A 487 -4.26 4.02 21.20
C LYS A 487 -2.74 4.19 21.33
N GLY A 488 -2.26 5.37 21.01
CA GLY A 488 -0.83 5.68 21.14
C GLY A 488 -0.51 7.16 20.94
N ILE A 489 0.77 7.44 21.07
CA ILE A 489 1.37 8.77 20.86
C ILE A 489 2.48 8.63 19.83
N SER A 490 2.49 9.52 18.84
CA SER A 490 3.53 9.65 17.83
C SER A 490 4.21 11.00 17.95
N VAL A 491 5.53 10.99 18.03
CA VAL A 491 6.38 12.19 18.02
C VAL A 491 7.38 12.05 16.89
N GLU A 492 7.50 13.07 16.06
CA GLU A 492 8.46 13.09 14.97
C GLU A 492 9.09 14.47 14.77
N ALA A 493 10.34 14.48 14.33
CA ALA A 493 11.04 15.66 13.90
C ALA A 493 11.88 15.35 12.67
N GLY A 494 11.93 16.28 11.72
CA GLY A 494 12.66 16.05 10.49
C GLY A 494 13.08 17.34 9.79
N ALA A 495 13.91 17.14 8.78
CA ALA A 495 14.41 18.22 7.94
C ALA A 495 14.54 17.73 6.50
N GLU A 496 14.19 18.58 5.56
CA GLU A 496 14.54 18.45 4.14
C GLU A 496 15.37 19.67 3.77
N PHE A 497 16.60 19.40 3.28
CA PHE A 497 17.54 20.45 2.87
C PHE A 497 17.88 20.32 1.39
N TYR A 498 17.97 21.45 0.74
CA TYR A 498 18.45 21.60 -0.64
C TYR A 498 19.73 22.49 -0.64
N PRO A 499 20.90 21.93 -0.22
CA PRO A 499 22.15 22.72 -0.18
C PRO A 499 22.59 23.20 -1.57
N LEU A 500 22.14 22.52 -2.61
CA LEU A 500 22.24 22.91 -4.02
C LEU A 500 20.84 22.73 -4.65
N GLU A 501 20.54 23.45 -5.73
CA GLU A 501 19.25 23.38 -6.42
C GLU A 501 18.84 21.95 -6.85
N ASN A 502 19.83 21.10 -7.07
CA ASN A 502 19.70 19.74 -7.57
C ASN A 502 20.09 18.65 -6.54
N LEU A 503 20.36 19.01 -5.29
CA LEU A 503 20.67 18.08 -4.21
C LEU A 503 19.62 18.18 -3.09
N LYS A 504 18.84 17.10 -2.91
CA LYS A 504 17.90 16.93 -1.78
C LYS A 504 18.50 15.99 -0.74
N LEU A 505 18.45 16.39 0.51
CA LEU A 505 18.79 15.57 1.69
C LEU A 505 17.59 15.57 2.64
N GLY A 506 17.15 14.41 3.07
CA GLY A 506 16.06 14.22 4.04
C GLY A 506 16.53 13.47 5.26
N LEU A 507 16.08 13.89 6.44
CA LEU A 507 16.23 13.18 7.71
C LEU A 507 14.95 13.31 8.51
N THR A 508 14.43 12.20 9.01
CA THR A 508 13.30 12.19 9.95
C THR A 508 13.60 11.23 11.10
N LEU A 509 13.38 11.67 12.31
CA LEU A 509 13.43 10.86 13.52
C LEU A 509 12.00 10.72 14.03
N PHE A 510 11.63 9.51 14.46
CA PHE A 510 10.29 9.25 14.98
C PHE A 510 10.30 8.31 16.18
N ARG A 511 9.27 8.47 17.03
CA ARG A 511 8.88 7.53 18.08
C ARG A 511 7.37 7.39 18.08
N VAL A 512 6.89 6.15 18.19
CA VAL A 512 5.48 5.83 18.41
C VAL A 512 5.39 4.88 19.60
N ASP A 513 4.70 5.30 20.65
CA ASP A 513 4.35 4.47 21.80
C ASP A 513 2.90 4.06 21.68
N MET A 514 2.64 2.74 21.64
CA MET A 514 1.30 2.15 21.57
C MET A 514 0.89 1.55 22.91
N GLU A 515 -0.40 1.62 23.21
CA GLU A 515 -1.04 0.99 24.36
C GLU A 515 -2.34 0.32 23.94
N ASP A 516 -2.76 -0.66 24.75
CA ASP A 516 -4.01 -1.41 24.55
C ASP A 516 -4.03 -2.13 23.18
N GLU A 517 -2.88 -2.55 22.66
CA GLU A 517 -2.82 -3.32 21.41
C GLU A 517 -3.55 -4.65 21.57
N ILE A 518 -4.23 -5.05 20.50
CA ILE A 518 -5.06 -6.25 20.49
C ILE A 518 -4.20 -7.45 20.12
N GLU A 519 -4.09 -8.39 21.04
CA GLU A 519 -3.35 -9.63 20.89
C GLU A 519 -4.25 -10.83 21.08
N TYR A 520 -4.01 -11.90 20.31
CA TYR A 520 -4.68 -13.19 20.51
C TYR A 520 -3.96 -13.95 21.61
N VAL A 521 -4.60 -14.08 22.77
CA VAL A 521 -4.07 -14.79 23.95
C VAL A 521 -4.61 -16.21 23.98
N TYR A 522 -3.75 -17.19 23.76
CA TYR A 522 -4.07 -18.62 23.79
C TYR A 522 -3.83 -19.22 25.16
N ASN A 523 -4.79 -20.00 25.64
CA ASN A 523 -4.66 -20.77 26.89
C ASN A 523 -4.40 -22.26 26.56
N PRO A 524 -3.18 -22.76 26.81
CA PRO A 524 -2.79 -24.13 26.46
C PRO A 524 -3.48 -25.19 27.34
N VAL A 525 -4.08 -24.80 28.48
CA VAL A 525 -4.79 -25.74 29.39
C VAL A 525 -6.21 -26.00 28.90
N THR A 526 -6.89 -24.95 28.44
CA THR A 526 -8.27 -25.05 27.94
C THR A 526 -8.36 -25.22 26.43
N PHE A 527 -7.24 -25.11 25.72
CA PHE A 527 -7.14 -25.11 24.27
C PHE A 527 -8.04 -24.05 23.60
N THR A 528 -8.24 -22.92 24.28
CA THR A 528 -9.04 -21.80 23.80
C THR A 528 -8.21 -20.53 23.80
N GLY A 529 -8.56 -19.60 22.93
CA GLY A 529 -7.96 -18.28 22.90
C GLY A 529 -8.99 -17.20 22.61
N LYS A 530 -8.65 -15.96 22.92
CA LYS A 530 -9.45 -14.78 22.61
C LYS A 530 -8.58 -13.56 22.45
N ASN A 531 -9.06 -12.58 21.70
CA ASN A 531 -8.42 -11.27 21.60
C ASN A 531 -8.58 -10.48 22.91
N GLN A 532 -7.52 -9.81 23.32
CA GLN A 532 -7.46 -9.00 24.53
C GLN A 532 -6.59 -7.77 24.27
N ASN A 533 -6.88 -6.66 24.96
CA ASN A 533 -6.02 -5.47 24.96
C ASN A 533 -4.92 -5.65 26.01
N THR A 534 -3.79 -6.17 25.62
CA THR A 534 -2.68 -6.48 26.52
C THR A 534 -1.36 -5.89 26.08
N GLY A 535 -1.24 -5.46 24.81
CA GLY A 535 0.03 -5.06 24.23
C GLY A 535 0.39 -3.61 24.52
N LYS A 536 1.67 -3.40 24.87
CA LYS A 536 2.35 -2.10 24.79
C LYS A 536 3.58 -2.27 23.95
N THR A 537 3.73 -1.40 22.95
CA THR A 537 4.88 -1.44 22.06
C THR A 537 5.48 -0.07 21.87
N ARG A 538 6.75 -0.05 21.50
CA ARG A 538 7.49 1.16 21.13
C ARG A 538 8.17 0.97 19.80
N HIS A 539 7.99 1.93 18.92
CA HIS A 539 8.60 2.00 17.61
C HIS A 539 9.48 3.25 17.53
N ASP A 540 10.77 3.07 17.41
CA ASP A 540 11.76 4.16 17.26
C ASP A 540 12.44 4.03 15.91
N GLY A 541 12.75 5.16 15.25
CA GLY A 541 13.50 5.07 14.01
C GLY A 541 14.03 6.38 13.46
N ALA A 542 14.87 6.20 12.44
CA ALA A 542 15.45 7.26 11.63
C ALA A 542 15.29 6.92 10.15
N GLU A 543 14.79 7.86 9.38
CA GLU A 543 14.63 7.79 7.93
C GLU A 543 15.56 8.80 7.28
N VAL A 544 16.40 8.35 6.35
CA VAL A 544 17.33 9.21 5.59
C VAL A 544 17.05 9.05 4.12
N SER A 545 17.01 10.15 3.38
CA SER A 545 16.91 10.13 1.92
C SER A 545 17.88 11.09 1.26
N LEU A 546 18.33 10.72 0.07
CA LEU A 546 19.21 11.51 -0.77
C LEU A 546 18.74 11.45 -2.22
N SER A 547 18.73 12.57 -2.90
CA SER A 547 18.59 12.64 -4.36
C SER A 547 19.47 13.75 -4.90
N TYR A 548 20.35 13.39 -5.85
CA TYR A 548 21.23 14.34 -6.52
C TYR A 548 21.09 14.20 -8.03
N LEU A 549 20.72 15.27 -8.70
CA LEU A 549 20.63 15.34 -10.15
C LEU A 549 21.83 16.13 -10.71
N TRP A 550 22.70 15.44 -11.42
CA TRP A 550 23.68 16.11 -12.29
C TRP A 550 23.09 16.18 -13.70
N PRO A 551 22.55 17.36 -14.10
CA PRO A 551 21.78 17.47 -15.33
C PRO A 551 22.50 16.88 -16.55
N LYS A 552 21.76 16.17 -17.40
CA LYS A 552 22.25 15.53 -18.66
C LYS A 552 23.16 14.30 -18.45
N TYR A 553 23.61 14.00 -17.21
CA TYR A 553 24.58 12.93 -17.02
C TYR A 553 24.09 11.84 -16.05
N LEU A 554 23.60 12.25 -14.88
CA LEU A 554 23.41 11.32 -13.79
C LEU A 554 22.38 11.82 -12.77
N LYS A 555 21.48 10.94 -12.32
CA LYS A 555 20.72 11.12 -11.07
C LYS A 555 21.16 10.03 -10.11
N VAL A 556 21.58 10.37 -8.90
CA VAL A 556 21.84 9.43 -7.82
C VAL A 556 20.73 9.57 -6.79
N PHE A 557 20.22 8.46 -6.31
CA PHE A 557 19.20 8.45 -5.28
C PHE A 557 19.44 7.32 -4.27
N GLY A 558 18.94 7.50 -3.07
CA GLY A 558 18.98 6.46 -2.06
C GLY A 558 18.17 6.83 -0.83
N ASN A 559 17.80 5.82 -0.10
CA ASN A 559 17.17 5.94 1.19
C ASN A 559 17.70 4.88 2.16
N TYR A 560 17.60 5.18 3.43
CA TYR A 560 17.98 4.28 4.50
C TYR A 560 17.03 4.45 5.67
N THR A 561 16.58 3.34 6.22
CA THR A 561 15.78 3.29 7.43
C THR A 561 16.51 2.49 8.49
N TYR A 562 16.64 3.08 9.65
CA TYR A 562 16.94 2.36 10.89
C TYR A 562 15.67 2.43 11.75
N HIS A 563 15.17 1.27 12.18
CA HIS A 563 14.07 1.26 13.13
C HIS A 563 14.16 0.06 14.09
N THR A 564 13.59 0.23 15.27
CA THR A 564 13.41 -0.82 16.27
C THR A 564 11.96 -0.81 16.71
N ALA A 565 11.39 -2.00 16.90
CA ALA A 565 10.09 -2.17 17.52
C ALA A 565 10.24 -3.16 18.67
N THR A 566 9.76 -2.79 19.87
CA THR A 566 9.93 -3.57 21.10
C THR A 566 8.63 -3.67 21.87
N PHE A 567 8.41 -4.80 22.50
CA PHE A 567 7.38 -4.94 23.53
C PHE A 567 7.80 -4.15 24.78
N GLU A 568 6.87 -3.42 25.40
CA GLU A 568 7.16 -2.55 26.55
C GLU A 568 6.52 -3.04 27.85
N ASP A 569 5.83 -4.18 27.84
CA ASP A 569 5.31 -4.84 29.04
C ASP A 569 5.13 -6.36 28.84
N GLY A 570 4.55 -7.05 29.85
CA GLY A 570 4.29 -8.48 29.81
C GLY A 570 5.54 -9.36 29.85
N ALA A 571 5.40 -10.61 29.43
CA ALA A 571 6.45 -11.62 29.42
C ALA A 571 7.58 -11.28 28.43
N ASN A 572 7.24 -10.59 27.36
CA ASN A 572 8.18 -10.24 26.27
C ASN A 572 8.75 -8.82 26.42
N ASN A 573 8.65 -8.21 27.61
CA ASN A 573 9.16 -6.86 27.84
C ASN A 573 10.60 -6.69 27.37
N LYS A 574 10.86 -5.64 26.56
CA LYS A 574 12.13 -5.32 25.88
C LYS A 574 12.62 -6.33 24.82
N LYS A 575 11.80 -7.30 24.47
CA LYS A 575 12.06 -8.14 23.29
C LYS A 575 11.70 -7.38 22.01
N GLU A 576 12.40 -7.72 20.93
CA GLU A 576 12.13 -7.17 19.61
C GLU A 576 10.86 -7.79 19.02
N MET A 577 10.04 -6.97 18.38
CA MET A 577 8.88 -7.48 17.66
C MET A 577 9.31 -8.30 16.44
N PRO A 578 8.65 -9.43 16.19
CA PRO A 578 8.92 -10.25 15.01
C PRO A 578 8.74 -9.49 13.70
N LEU A 579 9.45 -9.94 12.66
CA LEU A 579 9.35 -9.45 11.29
C LEU A 579 9.73 -7.98 11.08
N VAL A 580 10.40 -7.35 12.04
CA VAL A 580 10.87 -5.97 11.93
C VAL A 580 12.38 -5.94 11.69
N PRO A 581 12.85 -5.76 10.42
CA PRO A 581 14.27 -5.63 10.14
C PRO A 581 14.77 -4.28 10.64
N LYS A 582 15.89 -4.27 11.37
CA LYS A 582 16.44 -3.02 11.92
C LYS A 582 16.99 -2.07 10.86
N HIS A 583 17.45 -2.61 9.76
CA HIS A 583 18.11 -1.84 8.70
C HIS A 583 17.50 -2.18 7.34
N MET A 584 17.04 -1.17 6.63
CA MET A 584 16.66 -1.26 5.23
C MET A 584 17.36 -0.17 4.45
N ALA A 585 17.84 -0.47 3.26
CA ALA A 585 18.52 0.50 2.42
C ALA A 585 18.20 0.26 0.94
N ASN A 586 17.96 1.35 0.22
CA ASN A 586 17.89 1.35 -1.23
C ASN A 586 18.81 2.42 -1.76
N ALA A 587 19.55 2.10 -2.81
CA ALA A 587 20.38 3.08 -3.51
C ALA A 587 20.43 2.74 -4.99
N GLY A 588 20.50 3.75 -5.82
CA GLY A 588 20.59 3.58 -7.26
C GLY A 588 21.06 4.83 -7.97
N MET A 589 21.24 4.70 -9.26
CA MET A 589 21.55 5.81 -10.12
C MET A 589 20.88 5.66 -11.49
N GLU A 590 20.56 6.77 -12.11
CA GLU A 590 20.15 6.85 -13.52
C GLU A 590 21.27 7.49 -14.29
N VAL A 591 21.92 6.73 -15.17
CA VAL A 591 22.98 7.20 -16.05
C VAL A 591 22.36 7.53 -17.41
N TYR A 592 22.36 8.81 -17.78
CA TYR A 592 21.82 9.28 -19.05
C TYR A 592 22.87 9.12 -20.13
N LEU A 593 22.65 8.19 -21.04
CA LEU A 593 23.55 7.83 -22.12
C LEU A 593 23.11 8.52 -23.43
N PRO A 594 23.97 8.62 -24.44
CA PRO A 594 23.58 9.06 -25.78
C PRO A 594 22.40 8.28 -26.36
N PHE A 595 21.69 8.84 -27.31
CA PHE A 595 20.55 8.23 -28.01
C PHE A 595 19.30 7.98 -27.12
N ASN A 596 19.09 8.81 -26.11
CA ASN A 596 17.95 8.68 -25.17
C ASN A 596 17.90 7.32 -24.43
N LEU A 597 19.06 6.78 -24.12
CA LEU A 597 19.23 5.61 -23.28
C LEU A 597 19.44 6.03 -21.82
N THR A 598 18.78 5.34 -20.90
CA THR A 598 19.00 5.49 -19.44
C THR A 598 19.30 4.14 -18.85
N LEU A 599 20.48 4.00 -18.23
CA LEU A 599 20.86 2.81 -17.46
C LEU A 599 20.61 3.08 -15.97
N ARG A 600 19.89 2.18 -15.31
CA ARG A 600 19.52 2.31 -13.89
C ARG A 600 19.87 1.06 -13.08
N PRO A 601 21.08 0.96 -12.52
CA PRO A 601 21.42 -0.01 -11.49
C PRO A 601 20.87 0.40 -10.14
N GLU A 602 20.38 -0.58 -9.37
CA GLU A 602 19.83 -0.41 -8.03
C GLU A 602 20.30 -1.52 -7.09
N ILE A 603 20.45 -1.20 -5.82
CA ILE A 603 20.68 -2.13 -4.72
C ILE A 603 19.58 -1.98 -3.69
N HIS A 604 19.04 -3.11 -3.23
CA HIS A 604 18.05 -3.20 -2.16
C HIS A 604 18.58 -4.12 -1.07
N TYR A 605 18.64 -3.65 0.16
CA TYR A 605 19.09 -4.38 1.33
C TYR A 605 18.04 -4.39 2.43
N VAL A 606 17.80 -5.58 3.01
CA VAL A 606 16.96 -5.77 4.19
C VAL A 606 17.75 -6.61 5.19
N SER A 607 17.86 -6.16 6.45
CA SER A 607 18.53 -6.92 7.50
C SER A 607 17.71 -8.11 7.96
N ASP A 608 18.34 -8.96 8.79
CA ASP A 608 17.67 -10.05 9.50
C ASP A 608 16.57 -9.53 10.44
N SER A 609 15.57 -10.39 10.72
CA SER A 609 14.51 -10.15 11.69
C SER A 609 14.05 -11.46 12.31
N PHE A 610 13.44 -11.40 13.51
CA PHE A 610 12.83 -12.58 14.11
C PHE A 610 11.65 -13.09 13.28
N LEU A 611 11.37 -14.39 13.32
CA LEU A 611 10.25 -15.01 12.60
C LEU A 611 8.91 -14.62 13.24
N SER A 612 7.84 -14.64 12.46
CA SER A 612 6.47 -14.48 12.97
C SER A 612 6.19 -15.48 14.08
N GLY A 613 5.65 -15.04 15.21
CA GLY A 613 5.40 -15.88 16.40
C GLY A 613 6.57 -15.98 17.39
N ASP A 614 7.80 -15.61 17.03
CA ASP A 614 8.95 -15.59 17.93
C ASP A 614 9.00 -14.32 18.79
N ASN A 615 8.00 -14.13 19.65
CA ASN A 615 7.88 -12.95 20.50
C ASN A 615 8.91 -12.89 21.63
N ASP A 616 9.50 -14.01 22.01
CA ASP A 616 10.52 -14.09 23.06
C ASP A 616 11.97 -14.07 22.51
N ASN A 617 12.11 -13.94 21.17
CA ASN A 617 13.37 -13.87 20.47
C ASN A 617 14.30 -15.08 20.74
N SER A 618 13.73 -16.26 20.78
CA SER A 618 14.40 -17.49 21.17
C SER A 618 14.82 -18.38 20.01
N THR A 619 14.30 -18.13 18.80
CA THR A 619 14.54 -18.97 17.62
C THR A 619 15.45 -18.31 16.60
N GLU A 620 15.63 -18.98 15.47
CA GLU A 620 16.42 -18.44 14.37
C GLU A 620 15.72 -17.25 13.70
N LYS A 621 16.49 -16.40 13.07
CA LYS A 621 15.99 -15.25 12.33
C LYS A 621 15.74 -15.56 10.85
N LEU A 622 14.84 -14.81 10.25
CA LEU A 622 14.75 -14.65 8.80
C LEU A 622 16.04 -13.96 8.32
N GLU A 623 16.73 -14.55 7.37
CA GLU A 623 18.04 -14.10 6.92
C GLU A 623 17.97 -12.75 6.18
N SER A 624 19.00 -11.92 6.38
CA SER A 624 19.19 -10.69 5.61
C SER A 624 19.44 -10.98 4.13
N HIS A 625 19.09 -10.05 3.27
CA HIS A 625 19.38 -10.19 1.84
C HIS A 625 19.73 -8.86 1.18
N THR A 626 20.51 -8.96 0.09
CA THR A 626 20.88 -7.84 -0.76
C THR A 626 20.60 -8.20 -2.21
N LEU A 627 19.72 -7.43 -2.85
CA LEU A 627 19.33 -7.64 -4.24
C LEU A 627 19.99 -6.57 -5.11
N LEU A 628 20.48 -6.96 -6.26
CA LEU A 628 21.02 -6.07 -7.28
C LEU A 628 20.12 -6.13 -8.51
N ASN A 629 19.63 -4.99 -8.96
CA ASN A 629 18.75 -4.85 -10.12
C ASN A 629 19.37 -3.94 -11.16
N ILE A 630 19.09 -4.17 -12.43
CA ILE A 630 19.56 -3.33 -13.54
C ILE A 630 18.42 -3.12 -14.52
N TYR A 631 18.16 -1.87 -14.87
CA TYR A 631 17.16 -1.50 -15.86
C TYR A 631 17.77 -0.67 -16.97
N LEU A 632 17.29 -0.85 -18.18
CA LEU A 632 17.66 -0.07 -19.35
C LEU A 632 16.39 0.45 -20.02
N ASN A 633 16.28 1.76 -20.11
CA ASN A 633 15.22 2.45 -20.83
C ASN A 633 15.77 3.10 -22.10
N TYR A 634 15.05 2.94 -23.20
CA TYR A 634 15.30 3.65 -24.46
C TYR A 634 14.06 4.45 -24.83
N LYS A 635 14.17 5.78 -24.85
CA LYS A 635 13.03 6.71 -25.01
C LYS A 635 13.19 7.61 -26.26
N PRO A 636 13.17 7.07 -27.50
CA PRO A 636 13.17 7.89 -28.71
C PRO A 636 11.80 8.56 -28.92
N THR A 637 11.84 9.73 -29.55
CA THR A 637 10.65 10.48 -29.97
C THR A 637 10.59 10.56 -31.50
N PHE A 638 9.46 10.21 -32.09
CA PHE A 638 9.22 10.27 -33.53
C PHE A 638 8.00 11.18 -33.82
N GLY A 639 8.27 12.46 -34.02
CA GLY A 639 7.19 13.46 -34.13
C GLY A 639 6.36 13.54 -32.83
N ASN A 640 5.07 13.21 -32.88
CA ASN A 640 4.18 13.18 -31.72
C ASN A 640 4.17 11.82 -30.99
N LEU A 641 4.86 10.82 -31.52
CA LEU A 641 4.92 9.49 -30.93
C LEU A 641 6.12 9.38 -30.00
N ASN A 642 5.87 9.17 -28.72
CA ASN A 642 6.86 8.81 -27.73
C ASN A 642 6.87 7.28 -27.58
N LEU A 643 8.02 6.67 -27.83
CA LEU A 643 8.26 5.25 -27.62
C LEU A 643 9.11 5.07 -26.36
N THR A 644 8.79 4.10 -25.54
CA THR A 644 9.69 3.62 -24.48
C THR A 644 9.91 2.13 -24.67
N ALA A 645 11.16 1.70 -24.86
CA ALA A 645 11.55 0.31 -24.76
C ALA A 645 12.27 0.09 -23.44
N PHE A 646 11.88 -0.95 -22.72
CA PHE A 646 12.36 -1.29 -21.39
C PHE A 646 12.97 -2.70 -21.37
N LEU A 647 14.12 -2.84 -20.72
CA LEU A 647 14.72 -4.12 -20.35
C LEU A 647 15.09 -4.07 -18.87
N GLY A 648 14.73 -5.10 -18.12
CA GLY A 648 15.02 -5.20 -16.70
C GLY A 648 15.51 -6.57 -16.28
N VAL A 649 16.43 -6.58 -15.34
CA VAL A 649 16.91 -7.79 -14.65
C VAL A 649 16.84 -7.49 -13.16
N ASP A 650 15.97 -8.20 -12.45
CA ASP A 650 15.90 -8.15 -10.99
C ASP A 650 16.71 -9.30 -10.38
N ASN A 651 17.32 -9.03 -9.22
CA ASN A 651 18.13 -9.99 -8.47
C ASN A 651 19.23 -10.66 -9.34
N ILE A 652 20.05 -9.84 -10.02
CA ILE A 652 21.07 -10.32 -10.97
C ILE A 652 22.12 -11.25 -10.31
N ALA A 653 22.30 -11.14 -8.98
CA ALA A 653 23.19 -11.98 -8.22
C ALA A 653 22.57 -13.36 -7.85
N ASP A 654 21.34 -13.63 -8.27
CA ASP A 654 20.58 -14.86 -7.99
C ASP A 654 20.53 -15.21 -6.49
N VAL A 655 20.39 -14.20 -5.63
CA VAL A 655 20.32 -14.38 -4.17
C VAL A 655 19.06 -15.17 -3.84
N LYS A 656 19.22 -16.24 -3.07
CA LYS A 656 18.10 -17.04 -2.56
C LYS A 656 17.65 -16.47 -1.23
N TYR A 657 16.43 -15.96 -1.16
CA TYR A 657 15.88 -15.35 0.05
C TYR A 657 14.41 -15.73 0.25
N SER A 658 13.88 -15.43 1.42
CA SER A 658 12.46 -15.55 1.74
C SER A 658 11.95 -14.20 2.24
N SER A 659 10.73 -13.81 1.86
CA SER A 659 10.11 -12.54 2.28
C SER A 659 9.45 -12.65 3.65
N PHE A 660 9.13 -13.87 4.09
CA PHE A 660 8.40 -14.13 5.32
C PHE A 660 8.79 -15.50 5.89
N GLY A 661 8.79 -15.61 7.22
CA GLY A 661 9.02 -16.86 7.92
C GLY A 661 8.19 -16.93 9.21
N ILE A 662 7.79 -18.14 9.59
CA ILE A 662 6.93 -18.42 10.74
C ILE A 662 7.68 -19.36 11.69
N ASP A 663 7.69 -19.01 12.98
CA ASP A 663 8.21 -19.86 14.04
C ASP A 663 7.14 -20.85 14.51
N TYR A 664 7.42 -22.11 14.26
CA TYR A 664 6.67 -23.25 14.84
C TYR A 664 7.54 -24.10 15.76
N ALA A 665 8.82 -23.74 15.99
CA ALA A 665 9.73 -24.51 16.85
C ALA A 665 9.21 -24.62 18.29
N GLN A 666 8.51 -23.59 18.80
CA GLN A 666 7.85 -23.61 20.10
C GLN A 666 6.78 -24.74 20.24
N TYR A 667 6.25 -25.23 19.11
CA TYR A 667 5.30 -26.35 19.05
C TYR A 667 5.97 -27.68 18.69
N GLY A 668 7.32 -27.73 18.65
CA GLY A 668 8.08 -28.91 18.24
C GLY A 668 7.99 -29.24 16.74
N MET A 669 7.61 -28.26 15.92
CA MET A 669 7.52 -28.36 14.47
C MET A 669 8.67 -27.58 13.80
N PRO A 670 9.03 -27.89 12.54
CA PRO A 670 10.00 -27.09 11.83
C PRO A 670 9.44 -25.68 11.52
N ASN A 671 10.34 -24.70 11.40
CA ASN A 671 9.99 -23.36 10.93
C ASN A 671 9.65 -23.36 9.44
N PHE A 672 8.78 -22.45 9.03
CA PHE A 672 8.29 -22.33 7.67
C PHE A 672 8.68 -21.01 7.05
N TYR A 673 8.94 -21.03 5.74
CA TYR A 673 9.41 -19.88 4.96
C TYR A 673 8.65 -19.74 3.66
N TYR A 674 8.58 -18.51 3.13
CA TYR A 674 8.00 -18.18 1.83
C TYR A 674 9.12 -17.74 0.87
N PRO A 675 9.68 -18.67 0.08
CA PRO A 675 10.80 -18.38 -0.81
C PRO A 675 10.40 -17.48 -1.97
N MET A 676 11.25 -16.51 -2.24
CA MET A 676 11.14 -15.56 -3.34
C MET A 676 11.97 -15.99 -4.56
N PRO A 677 11.66 -15.47 -5.76
CA PRO A 677 12.39 -15.81 -6.96
C PRO A 677 13.85 -15.35 -6.90
N GLY A 678 14.74 -16.10 -7.54
CA GLY A 678 16.09 -15.68 -7.87
C GLY A 678 16.09 -14.64 -9.00
N ILE A 679 17.05 -14.75 -9.94
CA ILE A 679 17.13 -13.82 -11.07
C ILE A 679 15.87 -13.86 -11.94
N THR A 680 15.33 -12.69 -12.30
CA THR A 680 14.19 -12.53 -13.20
C THR A 680 14.46 -11.49 -14.28
N TYR A 681 13.81 -11.66 -15.42
CA TYR A 681 13.97 -10.81 -16.60
C TYR A 681 12.63 -10.23 -17.01
N LYS A 682 12.63 -8.97 -17.45
CA LYS A 682 11.47 -8.26 -17.98
C LYS A 682 11.86 -7.50 -19.25
N ALA A 683 10.97 -7.44 -20.21
CA ALA A 683 11.11 -6.62 -21.41
C ALA A 683 9.76 -6.02 -21.77
N GLY A 684 9.74 -4.76 -22.18
CA GLY A 684 8.51 -4.07 -22.51
C GLY A 684 8.64 -2.99 -23.57
N LEU A 685 7.50 -2.66 -24.16
CA LEU A 685 7.34 -1.54 -25.09
C LEU A 685 6.13 -0.73 -24.68
N SER A 686 6.27 0.58 -24.68
CA SER A 686 5.18 1.53 -24.39
C SER A 686 5.16 2.62 -25.47
N PHE A 687 3.96 2.97 -25.88
CA PHE A 687 3.69 4.02 -26.87
C PHE A 687 2.80 5.07 -26.25
N THR A 688 3.14 6.35 -26.42
CA THR A 688 2.28 7.48 -26.08
C THR A 688 2.18 8.42 -27.26
N PHE A 689 0.96 8.73 -27.65
CA PHE A 689 0.66 9.58 -28.80
C PHE A 689 -0.26 10.74 -28.38
#